data_0773ca189a294b86889a9281d7dc1916
#
_entry.id   0773ca189a294b86889a9281d7dc1916
#
_cell.length_a   1.000
_cell.length_b   1.000
_cell.length_c   1.000
_cell.angle_alpha   90.00
_cell.angle_beta   90.00
_cell.angle_gamma   90.00
#
_symmetry.space_group_name_H-M   'P 1'
#
loop_
_entity.id
_entity.type
_entity.pdbx_description
1 polymer ?
#
loop_
_entity_poly.entity_id
_entity_poly.type
_entity_poly.pdbx_seq_one_letter_code
_entity_poly.pdbx_strand_id
1 'polypeptide(L)'
;MLLLLLASSAGGQTVSTSSGTQSLTPVTVQGLAPNNILPTSTDVSDAFGLDLLVTDVPRSISVITKEELQNANIQTARDFARVSADTYTPYFNGNPSSTYIRGQVADTFFNGIRIGFTSEGVGAPIDFNAVESVDIVKGPAPAVYGASQDVGGFINLITKQPYSDAFHSEIDATFGEYNENRYTIDFGGPIIPGKLSYRVSYSGEESGSFYRNVFTQSQSVYAVLKWTPSSNYELELLNSFSEIHYELNRGINRPTQDLIDNGTYITGREEFVNPTGTPIGPNYPISNLIPTTIPQNRGVVVPTGTTQIDRADVIVNPNDSSYAKTDYAEAIQRLTLSDNAQLLDTAYFGYLNRWQLGSYHYSALVEPSYTLEDRLELHLNNDVPVSRPSLDREPELSKDEKSVLDKDETGETEGWSIGNMLNLGLDFRYQRVYSVSDISHSYNNLFDLTQNPSLISVPLSSILGGKNPSYAVPGVNGFYGTPGGTYVTSSGKVINTGNGESNDTWAEDYAAFIEDRISVTKQLAFFFGIRGDILHIDFIDPVHPAGFNPVTAHTTQGLINVNGNVTYQLFPWATAYFTYDYSTSSTDGQGGGYSIGSDNKFDNPDFRNGSDLYEGGLKFSFFDGKLYIATAGFRQTRSIPQEGAPTLPEIIWGGEAELNFQPNRNFYMTLSYSYLDPVLAQQAPSQKESSVLAAFVPPVGTGSGSPNTVTLPPGNYLQPGIPRQLFNANLNYVFDFGLGFSFGAEITSPINLTYGGSVVIPTQFTLNAGVFYRWKNVELRVDVLNFTNQQNWAVVSTNNGTNQVYPEMPLQVQGTIRVKF
;
A
#
# COMPACT_ATOMS: atom_id res chain seq x y z
N MET A 1 -7.53 27.63 -12.15
CA MET A 1 -8.18 28.95 -12.05
C MET A 1 -8.49 29.48 -13.44
N LEU A 2 -9.10 28.69 -14.33
CA LEU A 2 -9.41 29.13 -15.71
C LEU A 2 -10.73 28.50 -16.25
N LEU A 3 -11.76 28.32 -15.41
CA LEU A 3 -13.06 27.75 -15.86
C LEU A 3 -14.27 28.45 -15.20
N LEU A 4 -14.18 29.78 -15.05
CA LEU A 4 -15.26 30.58 -14.44
C LEU A 4 -15.92 31.57 -15.44
N LEU A 5 -15.97 31.27 -16.73
CA LEU A 5 -16.58 32.14 -17.73
C LEU A 5 -17.24 31.37 -18.88
N LEU A 6 -18.29 30.58 -18.62
CA LEU A 6 -19.28 30.19 -19.64
C LEU A 6 -20.58 29.68 -18.98
N ALA A 7 -21.28 30.57 -18.31
CA ALA A 7 -22.68 30.34 -17.96
C ALA A 7 -23.49 31.57 -18.29
N SER A 8 -23.94 31.66 -19.53
CA SER A 8 -25.04 32.57 -19.86
C SER A 8 -25.91 31.96 -20.96
N SER A 9 -27.16 31.67 -20.55
CA SER A 9 -28.39 31.64 -21.36
C SER A 9 -28.57 30.56 -22.45
N ALA A 10 -29.36 29.54 -22.12
CA ALA A 10 -30.28 28.93 -23.07
C ALA A 10 -31.59 28.66 -22.33
N GLY A 11 -32.63 29.31 -22.78
CA GLY A 11 -34.00 29.23 -22.25
C GLY A 11 -34.70 27.95 -22.71
N GLY A 12 -35.57 27.45 -21.83
CA GLY A 12 -36.22 26.16 -21.91
C GLY A 12 -37.29 26.01 -22.98
N GLN A 13 -37.54 24.73 -23.31
CA GLN A 13 -38.85 24.22 -23.72
C GLN A 13 -39.03 22.84 -23.09
N THR A 14 -40.11 22.73 -22.30
CA THR A 14 -40.60 21.49 -21.69
C THR A 14 -41.21 20.57 -22.73
N VAL A 15 -40.71 19.37 -22.87
CA VAL A 15 -41.44 18.27 -23.46
C VAL A 15 -41.47 17.11 -22.44
N SER A 16 -42.65 16.82 -21.93
CA SER A 16 -42.87 15.67 -21.05
C SER A 16 -43.03 14.39 -21.88
N THR A 17 -42.11 13.45 -21.71
CA THR A 17 -42.34 12.05 -22.05
C THR A 17 -41.81 11.18 -20.92
N SER A 18 -42.71 10.42 -20.29
CA SER A 18 -42.44 9.42 -19.29
C SER A 18 -41.81 8.19 -19.96
N SER A 19 -40.53 7.99 -19.78
CA SER A 19 -39.89 6.70 -19.94
C SER A 19 -38.97 6.55 -18.73
N GLY A 20 -39.05 5.39 -18.04
CA GLY A 20 -38.29 5.12 -16.83
C GLY A 20 -36.79 5.05 -17.12
N THR A 21 -36.17 6.16 -16.97
CA THR A 21 -34.72 6.31 -16.92
C THR A 21 -34.29 5.97 -15.49
N GLN A 22 -33.42 4.97 -15.34
CA GLN A 22 -32.57 4.90 -14.15
C GLN A 22 -31.71 6.17 -14.20
N SER A 23 -32.03 7.13 -13.35
CA SER A 23 -31.17 8.28 -13.12
C SER A 23 -29.85 7.75 -12.56
N LEU A 24 -28.70 8.32 -12.99
CA LEU A 24 -27.46 8.23 -12.25
C LEU A 24 -27.82 8.63 -10.81
N THR A 25 -27.84 7.66 -9.93
CA THR A 25 -27.93 7.96 -8.50
C THR A 25 -26.68 8.77 -8.17
N PRO A 26 -26.80 9.98 -7.60
CA PRO A 26 -25.62 10.64 -7.08
C PRO A 26 -24.98 9.62 -6.16
N VAL A 27 -23.64 9.40 -6.31
CA VAL A 27 -22.86 8.62 -5.35
C VAL A 27 -22.99 9.34 -4.03
N THR A 28 -24.06 9.04 -3.34
CA THR A 28 -24.16 9.36 -1.94
C THR A 28 -23.40 8.22 -1.30
N VAL A 29 -22.14 8.46 -0.93
CA VAL A 29 -21.49 7.64 0.09
C VAL A 29 -22.39 7.80 1.32
N GLN A 30 -23.44 7.00 1.37
CA GLN A 30 -24.23 6.88 2.59
C GLN A 30 -23.26 6.29 3.59
N GLY A 31 -22.90 7.06 4.61
CA GLY A 31 -22.16 6.53 5.72
C GLY A 31 -22.78 5.19 6.07
N LEU A 32 -22.00 4.12 5.95
CA LEU A 32 -22.46 2.76 6.15
C LEU A 32 -23.27 2.70 7.43
N ALA A 33 -24.45 2.12 7.39
CA ALA A 33 -25.28 1.99 8.57
C ALA A 33 -24.42 1.37 9.68
N PRO A 34 -24.49 1.87 10.92
CA PRO A 34 -23.69 1.31 12.01
C PRO A 34 -23.84 -0.22 12.05
N ASN A 35 -22.70 -0.93 12.09
CA ASN A 35 -22.56 -2.38 12.07
C ASN A 35 -22.88 -3.07 10.71
N ASN A 36 -22.69 -2.41 9.58
CA ASN A 36 -22.76 -3.07 8.28
C ASN A 36 -21.34 -3.40 7.78
N ILE A 37 -21.08 -4.69 7.53
CA ILE A 37 -19.78 -5.18 7.00
C ILE A 37 -19.94 -5.82 5.60
N LEU A 38 -21.14 -5.78 5.05
CA LEU A 38 -21.42 -6.48 3.79
C LEU A 38 -20.95 -5.64 2.60
N PRO A 39 -19.97 -6.10 1.83
CA PRO A 39 -19.49 -5.39 0.65
C PRO A 39 -20.56 -5.29 -0.45
N THR A 40 -21.60 -6.13 -0.39
CA THR A 40 -22.72 -6.14 -1.34
C THR A 40 -23.67 -4.95 -1.18
N SER A 41 -23.56 -4.19 -0.11
CA SER A 41 -24.38 -3.00 0.16
C SER A 41 -23.72 -1.69 -0.24
N THR A 42 -22.48 -1.73 -0.75
CA THR A 42 -21.69 -0.56 -1.11
C THR A 42 -21.24 -0.67 -2.55
N ASP A 43 -21.35 0.42 -3.30
CA ASP A 43 -20.74 0.52 -4.61
C ASP A 43 -19.23 0.70 -4.44
N VAL A 44 -18.47 0.01 -5.27
CA VAL A 44 -17.02 0.11 -5.33
C VAL A 44 -16.68 0.94 -6.57
N SER A 45 -16.95 2.25 -6.50
CA SER A 45 -16.68 3.18 -7.61
C SER A 45 -15.19 3.37 -7.82
N ASP A 46 -14.46 3.42 -6.72
CA ASP A 46 -13.04 3.75 -6.71
C ASP A 46 -12.13 2.63 -7.25
N ALA A 47 -12.66 1.42 -7.51
CA ALA A 47 -11.86 0.33 -8.02
C ALA A 47 -11.60 0.38 -9.54
N PHE A 48 -12.53 0.95 -10.32
CA PHE A 48 -12.45 1.05 -11.77
C PHE A 48 -12.89 2.42 -12.32
N GLY A 49 -13.11 3.42 -11.47
CA GLY A 49 -13.67 4.71 -11.89
C GLY A 49 -15.13 4.60 -12.39
N LEU A 50 -15.81 3.49 -12.13
CA LEU A 50 -17.18 3.21 -12.51
C LEU A 50 -17.97 2.76 -11.30
N ASP A 51 -19.20 3.26 -11.12
CA ASP A 51 -20.09 2.88 -10.01
C ASP A 51 -20.60 1.45 -10.20
N LEU A 52 -19.98 0.49 -9.52
CA LEU A 52 -20.28 -0.93 -9.64
C LEU A 52 -20.48 -1.58 -8.29
N LEU A 53 -21.45 -2.48 -8.20
CA LEU A 53 -21.54 -3.40 -7.07
C LEU A 53 -20.29 -4.32 -7.06
N VAL A 54 -19.82 -4.67 -5.88
CA VAL A 54 -18.65 -5.57 -5.73
C VAL A 54 -18.86 -6.91 -6.48
N THR A 55 -20.12 -7.38 -6.65
CA THR A 55 -20.46 -8.57 -7.41
C THR A 55 -20.23 -8.44 -8.91
N ASP A 56 -20.26 -7.23 -9.43
CA ASP A 56 -20.14 -6.91 -10.86
C ASP A 56 -18.73 -6.50 -11.25
N VAL A 57 -17.88 -6.19 -10.28
CA VAL A 57 -16.48 -5.85 -10.50
C VAL A 57 -15.70 -7.11 -10.91
N PRO A 58 -15.03 -7.14 -12.08
CA PRO A 58 -14.29 -8.30 -12.57
C PRO A 58 -12.91 -8.44 -11.93
N ARG A 59 -12.81 -8.33 -10.62
CA ARG A 59 -11.54 -8.41 -9.88
C ARG A 59 -11.79 -8.81 -8.43
N SER A 60 -10.76 -9.39 -7.80
CA SER A 60 -10.77 -9.63 -6.36
C SER A 60 -10.54 -8.32 -5.60
N ILE A 61 -11.49 -8.00 -4.72
CA ILE A 61 -11.47 -6.79 -3.89
C ILE A 61 -11.94 -7.15 -2.50
N SER A 62 -11.23 -6.66 -1.48
CA SER A 62 -11.69 -6.67 -0.09
C SER A 62 -12.12 -5.27 0.31
N VAL A 63 -13.37 -5.12 0.73
CA VAL A 63 -13.92 -3.86 1.26
C VAL A 63 -13.92 -3.94 2.78
N ILE A 64 -13.17 -3.07 3.43
CA ILE A 64 -13.00 -3.05 4.89
C ILE A 64 -13.70 -1.83 5.45
N THR A 65 -14.73 -2.05 6.21
CA THR A 65 -15.56 -0.99 6.79
C THR A 65 -14.94 -0.39 8.05
N LYS A 66 -15.40 0.79 8.47
CA LYS A 66 -15.01 1.40 9.76
C LYS A 66 -15.19 0.44 10.94
N GLU A 67 -16.28 -0.30 10.97
CA GLU A 67 -16.56 -1.28 12.03
C GLU A 67 -15.48 -2.38 12.07
N GLU A 68 -15.05 -2.87 10.91
CA GLU A 68 -13.99 -3.89 10.82
C GLU A 68 -12.63 -3.31 11.19
N LEU A 69 -12.29 -2.10 10.72
CA LEU A 69 -11.05 -1.40 11.11
C LEU A 69 -10.94 -1.29 12.62
N GLN A 70 -12.04 -0.91 13.28
CA GLN A 70 -12.10 -0.76 14.75
C GLN A 70 -12.06 -2.08 15.49
N ASN A 71 -12.83 -3.09 15.05
CA ASN A 71 -12.93 -4.38 15.74
C ASN A 71 -11.68 -5.24 15.57
N ALA A 72 -11.01 -5.17 14.42
CA ALA A 72 -9.74 -5.84 14.16
C ALA A 72 -8.52 -5.06 14.68
N ASN A 73 -8.75 -3.86 15.24
CA ASN A 73 -7.70 -2.96 15.73
C ASN A 73 -6.62 -2.67 14.67
N ILE A 74 -7.06 -2.22 13.49
CA ILE A 74 -6.17 -1.87 12.39
C ILE A 74 -5.53 -0.51 12.67
N GLN A 75 -4.20 -0.47 12.77
CA GLN A 75 -3.42 0.72 13.08
C GLN A 75 -2.27 0.95 12.07
N THR A 76 -1.84 -0.11 11.41
CA THR A 76 -0.73 -0.08 10.45
C THR A 76 -1.08 -0.88 9.21
N ALA A 77 -0.31 -0.70 8.13
CA ALA A 77 -0.44 -1.50 6.91
C ALA A 77 -0.30 -3.02 7.14
N ARG A 78 0.45 -3.44 8.15
CA ARG A 78 0.60 -4.86 8.49
C ARG A 78 -0.67 -5.49 9.03
N ASP A 79 -1.50 -4.70 9.70
CA ASP A 79 -2.71 -5.20 10.33
C ASP A 79 -3.79 -5.60 9.32
N PHE A 80 -3.67 -5.17 8.04
CA PHE A 80 -4.57 -5.64 6.98
C PHE A 80 -4.53 -7.16 6.79
N ALA A 81 -3.43 -7.81 7.17
CA ALA A 81 -3.35 -9.27 7.19
C ALA A 81 -4.42 -9.92 8.07
N ARG A 82 -5.01 -9.20 9.02
CA ARG A 82 -6.09 -9.70 9.90
C ARG A 82 -7.46 -9.72 9.24
N VAL A 83 -7.66 -8.97 8.16
CA VAL A 83 -8.99 -8.73 7.58
C VAL A 83 -9.10 -9.04 6.09
N SER A 84 -7.99 -9.14 5.37
CA SER A 84 -7.97 -9.41 3.94
C SER A 84 -7.03 -10.56 3.59
N ALA A 85 -7.43 -11.39 2.64
CA ALA A 85 -6.58 -12.41 2.06
C ALA A 85 -5.41 -11.77 1.29
N ASP A 86 -4.27 -12.45 1.26
CA ASP A 86 -3.07 -12.08 0.50
C ASP A 86 -2.42 -10.73 0.85
N THR A 87 -2.67 -10.20 2.06
CA THR A 87 -2.14 -8.89 2.49
C THR A 87 -1.05 -8.98 3.57
N TYR A 88 -0.30 -10.07 3.60
CA TYR A 88 0.81 -10.19 4.55
C TYR A 88 1.95 -9.24 4.21
N THR A 89 2.22 -8.26 5.09
CA THR A 89 3.24 -7.21 4.91
C THR A 89 4.45 -7.51 5.80
N PRO A 90 5.64 -7.80 5.25
CA PRO A 90 6.88 -7.89 6.02
C PRO A 90 7.31 -6.50 6.53
N TYR A 91 8.19 -6.46 7.51
CA TYR A 91 8.83 -5.20 7.90
C TYR A 91 9.83 -4.74 6.84
N PHE A 92 9.81 -3.45 6.53
CA PHE A 92 10.88 -2.82 5.77
C PHE A 92 11.63 -1.86 6.70
N ASN A 93 12.84 -2.22 7.08
CA ASN A 93 13.67 -1.40 7.97
C ASN A 93 12.93 -0.90 9.24
N GLY A 94 11.99 -1.71 9.75
CA GLY A 94 11.15 -1.36 10.90
C GLY A 94 9.98 -0.41 10.57
N ASN A 95 9.80 -0.04 9.31
CA ASN A 95 8.71 0.83 8.89
C ASN A 95 7.56 -0.01 8.28
N PRO A 96 6.32 0.13 8.77
CA PRO A 96 5.17 -0.55 8.19
C PRO A 96 4.48 0.25 7.07
N SER A 97 5.19 1.16 6.40
CA SER A 97 4.57 2.15 5.52
C SER A 97 3.99 1.61 4.21
N SER A 98 4.49 0.49 3.69
CA SER A 98 4.03 -0.09 2.43
C SER A 98 3.28 -1.39 2.68
N THR A 99 2.08 -1.53 2.10
CA THR A 99 1.32 -2.78 2.16
C THR A 99 1.84 -3.73 1.09
N TYR A 100 1.88 -5.03 1.41
CA TYR A 100 2.12 -6.08 0.44
C TYR A 100 0.81 -6.79 0.12
N ILE A 101 0.51 -6.92 -1.16
CA ILE A 101 -0.61 -7.68 -1.68
C ILE A 101 -0.06 -8.77 -2.59
N ARG A 102 -0.48 -10.02 -2.38
CA ARG A 102 0.02 -11.18 -3.14
C ARG A 102 1.55 -11.30 -3.13
N GLY A 103 2.16 -10.93 -2.01
CA GLY A 103 3.61 -10.96 -1.82
C GLY A 103 4.39 -9.85 -2.50
N GLN A 104 3.73 -8.84 -3.04
CA GLN A 104 4.33 -7.70 -3.72
C GLN A 104 3.90 -6.38 -3.11
N VAL A 105 4.77 -5.37 -3.19
CA VAL A 105 4.43 -4.02 -2.73
C VAL A 105 3.23 -3.48 -3.52
N ALA A 106 2.36 -2.80 -2.82
CA ALA A 106 1.15 -2.18 -3.36
C ALA A 106 1.20 -0.66 -3.23
N ASP A 107 0.61 0.03 -4.18
CA ASP A 107 0.39 1.47 -4.11
C ASP A 107 -0.64 1.84 -3.05
N THR A 108 -0.52 3.04 -2.49
CA THR A 108 -1.52 3.62 -1.59
C THR A 108 -2.21 4.79 -2.27
N PHE A 109 -3.53 4.76 -2.28
CA PHE A 109 -4.39 5.80 -2.83
C PHE A 109 -5.22 6.47 -1.74
N PHE A 110 -5.59 7.69 -1.98
CA PHE A 110 -6.45 8.50 -1.15
C PHE A 110 -7.58 9.01 -2.04
N ASN A 111 -8.81 8.54 -1.82
CA ASN A 111 -9.97 8.77 -2.69
C ASN A 111 -9.71 8.55 -4.19
N GLY A 112 -8.92 7.53 -4.53
CA GLY A 112 -8.59 7.21 -5.92
C GLY A 112 -7.44 8.01 -6.53
N ILE A 113 -6.76 8.87 -5.78
CA ILE A 113 -5.52 9.55 -6.18
C ILE A 113 -4.34 8.88 -5.48
N ARG A 114 -3.30 8.52 -6.23
CA ARG A 114 -2.11 7.88 -5.67
C ARG A 114 -1.32 8.86 -4.79
N ILE A 115 -1.13 8.48 -3.52
CA ILE A 115 -0.23 9.21 -2.63
C ILE A 115 1.21 8.97 -3.13
N GLY A 116 1.91 10.03 -3.52
CA GLY A 116 3.34 9.95 -3.77
C GLY A 116 4.10 9.58 -2.50
N PHE A 117 5.35 9.15 -2.63
CA PHE A 117 6.30 8.97 -1.51
C PHE A 117 6.15 7.68 -0.68
N THR A 118 5.64 6.59 -1.25
CA THR A 118 5.44 5.33 -0.51
C THR A 118 6.49 4.27 -0.77
N SER A 119 7.48 4.52 -1.64
CA SER A 119 8.42 3.48 -2.04
C SER A 119 9.38 3.05 -0.93
N GLU A 120 9.67 1.77 -0.90
CA GLU A 120 10.67 1.09 -0.08
C GLU A 120 10.68 1.47 1.42
N GLY A 121 9.50 1.69 2.00
CA GLY A 121 9.43 2.06 3.41
C GLY A 121 9.92 3.48 3.74
N VAL A 122 10.13 4.33 2.74
CA VAL A 122 10.61 5.70 2.89
C VAL A 122 9.46 6.70 3.02
N GLY A 123 8.22 6.27 2.88
CA GLY A 123 7.02 7.07 3.09
C GLY A 123 6.71 7.37 4.56
N ALA A 124 5.67 8.14 4.80
CA ALA A 124 5.12 8.30 6.13
C ALA A 124 4.22 7.10 6.49
N PRO A 125 4.09 6.75 7.78
CA PRO A 125 3.05 5.84 8.23
C PRO A 125 1.65 6.31 7.82
N ILE A 126 0.75 5.37 7.50
CA ILE A 126 -0.64 5.71 7.14
C ILE A 126 -1.34 6.34 8.35
N ASP A 127 -1.96 7.50 8.15
CA ASP A 127 -2.82 8.14 9.14
C ASP A 127 -4.28 7.69 8.94
N PHE A 128 -4.81 6.91 9.88
CA PHE A 128 -6.19 6.43 9.83
C PHE A 128 -7.22 7.44 10.34
N ASN A 129 -6.80 8.62 10.87
CA ASN A 129 -7.74 9.64 11.33
C ASN A 129 -8.68 10.14 10.24
N ALA A 130 -8.19 10.25 9.01
CA ALA A 130 -9.00 10.66 7.86
C ALA A 130 -9.90 9.55 7.30
N VAL A 131 -9.63 8.28 7.62
CA VAL A 131 -10.16 7.12 6.92
C VAL A 131 -11.53 6.69 7.46
N GLU A 132 -12.50 6.47 6.58
CA GLU A 132 -13.81 5.87 6.88
C GLU A 132 -13.85 4.38 6.51
N SER A 133 -13.29 4.02 5.34
CA SER A 133 -13.19 2.63 4.87
C SER A 133 -11.95 2.44 4.00
N VAL A 134 -11.62 1.20 3.71
CA VAL A 134 -10.47 0.85 2.87
C VAL A 134 -10.88 -0.18 1.84
N ASP A 135 -10.61 0.10 0.56
CA ASP A 135 -10.71 -0.89 -0.49
C ASP A 135 -9.33 -1.42 -0.84
N ILE A 136 -9.16 -2.74 -0.77
CA ILE A 136 -7.93 -3.43 -1.15
C ILE A 136 -8.17 -4.12 -2.48
N VAL A 137 -7.63 -3.54 -3.54
CA VAL A 137 -7.73 -4.05 -4.92
C VAL A 137 -6.48 -4.84 -5.26
N LYS A 138 -6.65 -6.11 -5.62
CA LYS A 138 -5.56 -7.05 -5.79
C LYS A 138 -5.10 -7.13 -7.25
N GLY A 139 -3.77 -7.07 -7.46
CA GLY A 139 -3.14 -6.99 -8.79
C GLY A 139 -3.02 -5.56 -9.33
N PRO A 140 -2.40 -5.35 -10.50
CA PRO A 140 -2.08 -4.03 -11.03
C PRO A 140 -3.28 -3.08 -11.09
N ALA A 141 -3.04 -1.78 -10.93
CA ALA A 141 -4.11 -0.79 -10.99
C ALA A 141 -4.76 -0.74 -12.39
N PRO A 142 -6.10 -0.63 -12.48
CA PRO A 142 -6.79 -0.42 -13.76
C PRO A 142 -6.35 0.86 -14.48
N ALA A 143 -6.70 0.96 -15.77
CA ALA A 143 -6.27 2.06 -16.63
C ALA A 143 -6.55 3.46 -16.05
N VAL A 144 -7.68 3.64 -15.35
CA VAL A 144 -8.06 4.94 -14.76
C VAL A 144 -7.04 5.47 -13.74
N TYR A 145 -6.34 4.58 -13.02
CA TYR A 145 -5.45 4.97 -11.92
C TYR A 145 -3.98 5.15 -12.30
N GLY A 146 -3.64 4.93 -13.56
CA GLY A 146 -2.36 5.28 -14.12
C GLY A 146 -1.27 4.22 -14.00
N ALA A 147 -0.09 4.61 -14.43
CA ALA A 147 1.11 3.81 -14.28
C ALA A 147 1.39 3.64 -12.79
N SER A 148 1.28 2.40 -12.32
CA SER A 148 1.60 2.04 -10.94
C SER A 148 3.10 2.23 -10.69
N GLN A 149 3.49 2.64 -9.48
CA GLN A 149 4.87 2.43 -9.02
C GLN A 149 5.05 0.97 -8.63
N ASP A 150 4.02 0.39 -8.00
CA ASP A 150 4.01 -0.97 -7.50
C ASP A 150 2.89 -1.80 -8.14
N VAL A 151 3.15 -3.07 -8.38
CA VAL A 151 2.24 -3.95 -9.15
C VAL A 151 1.52 -5.01 -8.32
N GLY A 152 1.71 -5.03 -6.99
CA GLY A 152 1.00 -5.96 -6.10
C GLY A 152 -0.51 -5.72 -6.06
N GLY A 153 -0.90 -4.49 -6.22
CA GLY A 153 -2.26 -3.99 -6.11
C GLY A 153 -2.26 -2.56 -5.59
N PHE A 154 -3.38 -2.13 -5.07
CA PHE A 154 -3.44 -0.86 -4.34
C PHE A 154 -4.43 -0.92 -3.18
N ILE A 155 -4.15 -0.10 -2.17
CA ILE A 155 -5.07 0.21 -1.09
C ILE A 155 -5.64 1.59 -1.37
N ASN A 156 -6.97 1.70 -1.45
CA ASN A 156 -7.65 2.98 -1.52
C ASN A 156 -8.22 3.36 -0.16
N LEU A 157 -7.69 4.41 0.44
CA LEU A 157 -8.15 4.97 1.69
C LEU A 157 -9.29 5.94 1.40
N ILE A 158 -10.51 5.52 1.69
CA ILE A 158 -11.71 6.32 1.50
C ILE A 158 -11.92 7.21 2.72
N THR A 159 -12.01 8.51 2.50
CA THR A 159 -12.06 9.48 3.58
C THR A 159 -13.44 9.66 4.19
N LYS A 160 -13.45 10.12 5.43
CA LYS A 160 -14.66 10.49 6.17
C LYS A 160 -15.45 11.56 5.43
N GLN A 161 -16.75 11.32 5.24
CA GLN A 161 -17.67 12.26 4.61
C GLN A 161 -18.35 13.15 5.64
N PRO A 162 -18.74 14.39 5.27
CA PRO A 162 -19.51 15.28 6.14
C PRO A 162 -20.88 14.70 6.52
N TYR A 163 -21.29 14.91 7.76
CA TYR A 163 -22.66 14.60 8.18
C TYR A 163 -23.63 15.63 7.60
N SER A 164 -24.63 15.17 6.83
CA SER A 164 -25.58 16.04 6.13
C SER A 164 -26.94 16.14 6.83
N ASP A 165 -27.25 15.22 7.73
CA ASP A 165 -28.56 15.07 8.41
C ASP A 165 -28.66 15.91 9.69
N ALA A 166 -27.68 15.78 10.60
CA ALA A 166 -27.64 16.45 11.89
C ALA A 166 -26.20 16.66 12.35
N PHE A 167 -26.02 17.38 13.45
CA PHE A 167 -24.75 17.46 14.14
C PHE A 167 -24.48 16.12 14.85
N HIS A 168 -23.31 15.55 14.59
CA HIS A 168 -22.78 14.35 15.25
C HIS A 168 -21.42 14.65 15.82
N SER A 169 -21.10 14.00 16.93
CA SER A 169 -19.75 13.99 17.46
C SER A 169 -19.43 12.65 18.14
N GLU A 170 -18.15 12.25 18.03
CA GLU A 170 -17.62 11.03 18.64
C GLU A 170 -16.29 11.37 19.32
N ILE A 171 -16.10 10.87 20.53
CA ILE A 171 -14.84 10.98 21.27
C ILE A 171 -14.41 9.58 21.66
N ASP A 172 -13.20 9.20 21.24
CA ASP A 172 -12.57 7.93 21.59
C ASP A 172 -11.32 8.19 22.42
N ALA A 173 -11.10 7.35 23.43
CA ALA A 173 -9.85 7.29 24.19
C ALA A 173 -9.48 5.84 24.45
N THR A 174 -8.26 5.45 24.07
CA THR A 174 -7.69 4.11 24.25
C THR A 174 -6.45 4.19 25.14
N PHE A 175 -6.37 3.29 26.09
CA PHE A 175 -5.26 3.13 27.03
C PHE A 175 -4.83 1.66 27.03
N GLY A 176 -3.54 1.41 26.90
CA GLY A 176 -3.00 0.05 26.78
C GLY A 176 -1.70 -0.15 27.54
N GLU A 177 -1.16 -1.37 27.41
CA GLU A 177 0.18 -1.69 27.88
C GLU A 177 1.23 -0.85 27.15
N TYR A 178 2.45 -0.83 27.67
CA TYR A 178 3.56 -0.01 27.13
C TYR A 178 3.26 1.50 27.07
N ASN A 179 2.42 2.02 28.00
CA ASN A 179 1.96 3.42 28.03
C ASN A 179 1.25 3.85 26.74
N GLU A 180 0.52 2.95 26.11
CA GLU A 180 -0.32 3.29 24.96
C GLU A 180 -1.41 4.27 25.39
N ASN A 181 -1.45 5.44 24.74
CA ASN A 181 -2.47 6.46 24.93
C ASN A 181 -2.85 7.01 23.55
N ARG A 182 -4.09 6.78 23.14
CA ARG A 182 -4.64 7.30 21.86
C ARG A 182 -5.97 7.97 22.13
N TYR A 183 -6.23 9.06 21.42
CA TYR A 183 -7.51 9.75 21.49
C TYR A 183 -7.91 10.32 20.14
N THR A 184 -9.22 10.35 19.91
CA THR A 184 -9.81 10.93 18.69
C THR A 184 -11.02 11.77 19.09
N ILE A 185 -11.19 12.92 18.43
CA ILE A 185 -12.37 13.77 18.53
C ILE A 185 -12.85 14.02 17.11
N ASP A 186 -14.07 13.58 16.80
CA ASP A 186 -14.68 13.69 15.48
C ASP A 186 -16.03 14.40 15.63
N PHE A 187 -16.28 15.44 14.83
CA PHE A 187 -17.53 16.16 14.86
C PHE A 187 -17.85 16.82 13.53
N GLY A 188 -19.14 16.99 13.25
CA GLY A 188 -19.59 17.64 12.04
C GLY A 188 -21.10 17.74 11.95
N GLY A 189 -21.59 18.37 10.89
CA GLY A 189 -22.98 18.52 10.63
C GLY A 189 -23.30 19.52 9.53
N PRO A 190 -24.59 19.76 9.22
CA PRO A 190 -24.99 20.77 8.24
C PRO A 190 -24.77 22.17 8.78
N ILE A 191 -24.06 23.02 8.01
CA ILE A 191 -24.02 24.48 8.21
C ILE A 191 -25.27 25.11 7.58
N ILE A 192 -25.59 24.67 6.36
CA ILE A 192 -26.82 25.02 5.64
C ILE A 192 -27.49 23.72 5.24
N PRO A 193 -28.63 23.34 5.86
CA PRO A 193 -29.28 22.07 5.57
C PRO A 193 -29.49 21.84 4.07
N GLY A 194 -29.06 20.65 3.59
CA GLY A 194 -29.11 20.25 2.20
C GLY A 194 -28.19 20.98 1.22
N LYS A 195 -27.32 21.90 1.71
CA LYS A 195 -26.42 22.66 0.82
C LYS A 195 -24.96 22.69 1.26
N LEU A 196 -24.70 22.77 2.55
CA LEU A 196 -23.34 22.92 3.06
C LEU A 196 -23.20 22.13 4.34
N SER A 197 -22.31 21.17 4.36
CA SER A 197 -21.99 20.33 5.51
C SER A 197 -20.48 20.25 5.71
N TYR A 198 -20.06 19.91 6.93
CA TYR A 198 -18.67 19.80 7.31
C TYR A 198 -18.45 18.63 8.26
N ARG A 199 -17.20 18.18 8.35
CA ARG A 199 -16.71 17.26 9.37
C ARG A 199 -15.25 17.58 9.68
N VAL A 200 -14.90 17.52 10.96
CA VAL A 200 -13.53 17.71 11.46
C VAL A 200 -13.21 16.57 12.39
N SER A 201 -12.04 15.98 12.21
CA SER A 201 -11.51 14.92 13.08
C SER A 201 -10.10 15.27 13.53
N TYR A 202 -9.84 15.13 14.81
CA TYR A 202 -8.51 15.29 15.40
C TYR A 202 -8.14 14.00 16.13
N SER A 203 -6.92 13.52 15.93
CA SER A 203 -6.38 12.40 16.70
C SER A 203 -4.99 12.70 17.22
N GLY A 204 -4.65 12.03 18.31
CA GLY A 204 -3.32 12.04 18.87
C GLY A 204 -2.97 10.71 19.52
N GLU A 205 -1.69 10.41 19.50
CA GLU A 205 -1.11 9.23 20.12
C GLU A 205 0.18 9.59 20.87
N GLU A 206 0.38 8.97 22.03
CA GLU A 206 1.62 8.94 22.76
C GLU A 206 1.76 7.52 23.33
N SER A 207 2.58 6.70 22.70
CA SER A 207 2.69 5.27 22.98
C SER A 207 4.15 4.86 23.08
N GLY A 208 4.50 4.06 24.07
CA GLY A 208 5.71 3.27 24.10
C GLY A 208 5.56 2.02 23.21
N SER A 209 6.50 1.12 23.30
CA SER A 209 6.52 -0.14 22.55
C SER A 209 6.97 -1.29 23.44
N PHE A 210 6.62 -2.52 23.03
CA PHE A 210 7.26 -3.72 23.54
C PHE A 210 8.79 -3.68 23.39
N TYR A 211 9.26 -3.14 22.26
CA TYR A 211 10.70 -2.98 22.02
C TYR A 211 11.27 -1.85 22.88
N ARG A 212 12.45 -2.08 23.45
CA ARG A 212 13.15 -1.06 24.23
C ARG A 212 13.59 0.10 23.35
N ASN A 213 13.49 1.32 23.88
CA ASN A 213 13.83 2.57 23.19
C ASN A 213 13.04 2.85 21.92
N VAL A 214 11.85 2.28 21.78
CA VAL A 214 10.93 2.56 20.65
C VAL A 214 9.67 3.21 21.19
N PHE A 215 9.27 4.33 20.59
CA PHE A 215 8.04 5.03 20.90
C PHE A 215 7.39 5.60 19.65
N THR A 216 6.13 6.02 19.79
CA THR A 216 5.38 6.74 18.75
C THR A 216 4.67 7.92 19.40
N GLN A 217 4.80 9.10 18.79
CA GLN A 217 4.03 10.28 19.14
C GLN A 217 3.49 10.90 17.87
N SER A 218 2.16 11.00 17.77
CA SER A 218 1.52 11.55 16.57
C SER A 218 0.40 12.52 16.89
N GLN A 219 0.14 13.43 15.96
CA GLN A 219 -1.01 14.29 15.93
C GLN A 219 -1.50 14.44 14.50
N SER A 220 -2.81 14.37 14.29
CA SER A 220 -3.40 14.58 12.98
C SER A 220 -4.71 15.35 13.04
N VAL A 221 -4.97 16.10 11.99
CA VAL A 221 -6.22 16.84 11.78
C VAL A 221 -6.73 16.51 10.40
N TYR A 222 -7.97 16.08 10.33
CA TYR A 222 -8.71 15.95 9.09
C TYR A 222 -9.89 16.91 9.09
N ALA A 223 -10.13 17.58 7.98
CA ALA A 223 -11.29 18.46 7.78
C ALA A 223 -11.86 18.30 6.39
N VAL A 224 -13.17 18.24 6.26
CA VAL A 224 -13.86 18.18 4.98
C VAL A 224 -15.07 19.10 4.98
N LEU A 225 -15.29 19.77 3.85
CA LEU A 225 -16.42 20.66 3.57
C LEU A 225 -17.07 20.19 2.27
N LYS A 226 -18.38 19.95 2.29
CA LYS A 226 -19.16 19.57 1.12
C LYS A 226 -20.21 20.65 0.81
N TRP A 227 -20.16 21.20 -0.39
CA TRP A 227 -21.03 22.26 -0.85
C TRP A 227 -21.81 21.83 -2.09
N THR A 228 -23.14 21.78 -1.96
CA THR A 228 -24.08 21.39 -3.00
C THR A 228 -25.06 22.54 -3.26
N PRO A 229 -24.62 23.61 -3.98
CA PRO A 229 -25.45 24.79 -4.19
C PRO A 229 -26.69 24.53 -5.05
N SER A 230 -26.61 23.52 -5.93
CA SER A 230 -27.69 23.09 -6.83
C SER A 230 -27.69 21.57 -6.98
N SER A 231 -28.74 21.01 -7.54
CA SER A 231 -28.87 19.56 -7.75
C SER A 231 -27.88 18.99 -8.78
N ASN A 232 -27.25 19.85 -9.59
CA ASN A 232 -26.33 19.44 -10.63
C ASN A 232 -24.85 19.79 -10.36
N TYR A 233 -24.53 20.37 -9.19
CA TYR A 233 -23.15 20.70 -8.83
C TYR A 233 -22.84 20.38 -7.37
N GLU A 234 -21.73 19.72 -7.16
CA GLU A 234 -21.16 19.39 -5.85
C GLU A 234 -19.68 19.74 -5.84
N LEU A 235 -19.23 20.35 -4.75
CA LEU A 235 -17.82 20.60 -4.46
C LEU A 235 -17.50 20.04 -3.07
N GLU A 236 -16.50 19.19 -3.01
CA GLU A 236 -15.91 18.71 -1.78
C GLU A 236 -14.49 19.24 -1.64
N LEU A 237 -14.17 19.83 -0.51
CA LEU A 237 -12.84 20.30 -0.17
C LEU A 237 -12.40 19.58 1.08
N LEU A 238 -11.29 18.89 1.02
CA LEU A 238 -10.74 18.17 2.16
C LEU A 238 -9.26 18.46 2.38
N ASN A 239 -8.84 18.30 3.62
CA ASN A 239 -7.44 18.38 4.01
C ASN A 239 -7.16 17.39 5.14
N SER A 240 -6.05 16.66 5.02
CA SER A 240 -5.51 15.76 6.04
C SER A 240 -4.08 16.13 6.34
N PHE A 241 -3.85 16.62 7.54
CA PHE A 241 -2.54 16.98 8.07
C PHE A 241 -2.12 16.01 9.15
N SER A 242 -0.90 15.47 9.07
CA SER A 242 -0.35 14.56 10.08
C SER A 242 1.10 14.87 10.38
N GLU A 243 1.45 14.72 11.64
CA GLU A 243 2.81 14.85 12.17
C GLU A 243 3.08 13.67 13.10
N ILE A 244 4.17 12.93 12.84
CA ILE A 244 4.52 11.75 13.62
C ILE A 244 6.01 11.73 13.93
N HIS A 245 6.34 11.48 15.20
CA HIS A 245 7.66 11.12 15.69
C HIS A 245 7.66 9.65 16.07
N TYR A 246 8.66 8.91 15.64
CA TYR A 246 8.75 7.47 15.86
C TYR A 246 10.20 7.00 15.78
N GLU A 247 10.51 5.83 16.34
CA GLU A 247 11.80 5.19 16.15
C GLU A 247 11.67 4.01 15.22
N LEU A 248 12.62 3.91 14.30
CA LEU A 248 12.80 2.74 13.46
C LEU A 248 13.72 1.75 14.17
N ASN A 249 13.22 0.57 14.45
CA ASN A 249 14.04 -0.50 14.96
C ASN A 249 14.45 -1.46 13.83
N ARG A 250 15.63 -2.08 13.96
CA ARG A 250 16.14 -3.05 12.98
C ARG A 250 15.95 -4.50 13.40
N GLY A 251 15.05 -4.76 14.37
CA GLY A 251 14.81 -6.11 14.88
C GLY A 251 16.03 -6.73 15.56
N ILE A 252 16.02 -8.04 15.69
CA ILE A 252 17.14 -8.85 16.20
C ILE A 252 17.99 -9.29 15.02
N ASN A 253 19.27 -8.99 15.07
CA ASN A 253 20.24 -9.40 14.06
C ASN A 253 20.74 -10.85 14.30
N ARG A 254 21.59 -11.35 13.39
CA ARG A 254 22.21 -12.68 13.44
C ARG A 254 21.18 -13.82 13.53
N PRO A 255 20.10 -13.81 12.73
CA PRO A 255 19.07 -14.82 12.81
C PRO A 255 19.62 -16.20 12.41
N THR A 256 19.52 -17.15 13.33
CA THR A 256 19.79 -18.58 13.12
C THR A 256 18.53 -19.37 13.38
N GLN A 257 18.48 -20.63 12.97
CA GLN A 257 17.35 -21.49 13.32
C GLN A 257 17.22 -21.64 14.84
N ASP A 258 18.34 -21.69 15.58
CA ASP A 258 18.34 -21.77 17.03
C ASP A 258 17.81 -20.50 17.72
N LEU A 259 18.03 -19.32 17.10
CA LEU A 259 17.39 -18.08 17.54
C LEU A 259 15.87 -18.15 17.36
N ILE A 260 15.41 -18.63 16.20
CA ILE A 260 13.97 -18.75 15.92
C ILE A 260 13.30 -19.76 16.85
N ASP A 261 13.90 -20.93 17.03
CA ASP A 261 13.27 -22.03 17.75
C ASP A 261 13.41 -21.90 19.28
N ASN A 262 14.53 -21.38 19.75
CA ASN A 262 14.90 -21.40 21.16
C ASN A 262 15.27 -20.05 21.75
N GLY A 263 15.30 -18.97 20.97
CA GLY A 263 15.74 -17.64 21.43
C GLY A 263 17.26 -17.55 21.69
N THR A 264 18.05 -18.49 21.17
CA THR A 264 19.50 -18.54 21.40
C THR A 264 20.24 -17.58 20.46
N TYR A 265 20.83 -16.55 21.03
CA TYR A 265 21.57 -15.53 20.32
C TYR A 265 23.06 -15.80 20.36
N ILE A 266 23.76 -15.62 19.24
CA ILE A 266 25.22 -15.74 19.15
C ILE A 266 25.86 -14.42 19.57
N THR A 267 26.59 -14.43 20.68
CA THR A 267 27.37 -13.28 21.14
C THR A 267 28.71 -13.22 20.42
N GLY A 268 29.27 -12.01 20.29
CA GLY A 268 30.56 -11.85 19.68
C GLY A 268 30.85 -10.41 19.34
N ARG A 269 32.12 -10.14 19.11
CA ARG A 269 32.60 -8.81 18.76
C ARG A 269 32.74 -8.67 17.25
N GLU A 270 32.52 -7.46 16.79
CA GLU A 270 32.88 -7.02 15.45
C GLU A 270 34.40 -6.97 15.26
N GLU A 271 34.87 -7.58 14.20
CA GLU A 271 36.25 -7.42 13.72
C GLU A 271 36.24 -7.11 12.22
N PHE A 272 37.08 -6.21 11.80
CA PHE A 272 37.32 -5.95 10.38
C PHE A 272 38.48 -6.84 9.90
N VAL A 273 38.29 -7.45 8.74
CA VAL A 273 39.28 -8.29 8.08
C VAL A 273 39.67 -7.68 6.74
N ASN A 274 40.94 -7.82 6.38
CA ASN A 274 41.41 -7.46 5.05
C ASN A 274 40.90 -8.45 3.99
N PRO A 275 41.10 -8.18 2.67
CA PRO A 275 40.65 -9.09 1.61
C PRO A 275 41.16 -10.52 1.72
N THR A 276 42.26 -10.74 2.44
CA THR A 276 42.84 -12.08 2.68
C THR A 276 42.27 -12.75 3.94
N GLY A 277 41.32 -12.13 4.63
CA GLY A 277 40.70 -12.66 5.85
C GLY A 277 41.52 -12.42 7.13
N THR A 278 42.56 -11.60 7.09
CA THR A 278 43.36 -11.30 8.29
C THR A 278 42.66 -10.19 9.10
N PRO A 279 42.45 -10.38 10.43
CA PRO A 279 41.88 -9.35 11.28
C PRO A 279 42.75 -8.07 11.29
N ILE A 280 42.10 -6.92 11.14
CA ILE A 280 42.76 -5.59 11.19
C ILE A 280 42.61 -4.97 12.58
N GLY A 281 41.78 -5.60 13.43
CA GLY A 281 41.54 -5.22 14.83
C GLY A 281 40.14 -4.59 15.05
N PRO A 282 39.66 -4.57 16.31
CA PRO A 282 38.30 -4.18 16.68
C PRO A 282 38.04 -2.67 16.62
N ASN A 283 39.05 -1.86 16.48
CA ASN A 283 38.95 -0.40 16.55
C ASN A 283 39.38 0.28 15.25
N TYR A 284 39.05 -0.32 14.13
CA TYR A 284 39.23 0.42 12.88
C TYR A 284 38.23 1.60 12.90
N PRO A 285 38.74 2.87 13.02
CA PRO A 285 37.79 3.96 13.08
C PRO A 285 36.96 3.96 11.81
N ILE A 286 35.61 4.00 11.95
CA ILE A 286 34.67 4.10 10.83
C ILE A 286 35.06 5.28 9.93
N SER A 287 35.64 6.34 10.52
CA SER A 287 36.22 7.47 9.79
C SER A 287 37.35 7.11 8.78
N ASN A 288 37.96 5.93 8.89
CA ASN A 288 38.98 5.45 7.95
C ASN A 288 38.41 4.47 6.90
N LEU A 289 37.12 4.08 7.00
CA LEU A 289 36.41 3.30 6.00
C LEU A 289 35.91 4.23 4.87
N ILE A 290 36.76 5.06 4.36
CA ILE A 290 36.48 5.83 3.18
C ILE A 290 36.33 4.84 2.04
N PRO A 291 35.18 4.82 1.32
CA PRO A 291 34.93 3.86 0.24
C PRO A 291 36.03 3.78 -0.81
N THR A 292 36.84 4.82 -0.90
CA THR A 292 37.82 4.99 -1.95
C THR A 292 39.22 4.41 -1.63
N THR A 293 39.53 4.11 -0.37
CA THR A 293 40.87 3.66 0.00
C THR A 293 40.90 2.20 0.48
N ILE A 294 39.74 1.64 0.93
CA ILE A 294 39.73 0.26 1.44
C ILE A 294 38.44 -0.46 0.90
N PRO A 295 38.36 -0.66 -0.41
CA PRO A 295 37.11 -1.18 -1.00
C PRO A 295 36.81 -2.64 -0.65
N GLN A 296 37.54 -3.28 0.23
CA GLN A 296 37.45 -4.72 0.43
C GLN A 296 37.60 -5.17 1.90
N ASN A 297 37.64 -4.25 2.85
CA ASN A 297 37.59 -4.64 4.25
C ASN A 297 36.17 -5.00 4.65
N ARG A 298 36.01 -6.14 5.30
CA ARG A 298 34.72 -6.70 5.64
C ARG A 298 34.62 -6.82 7.15
N GLY A 299 33.47 -6.45 7.69
CA GLY A 299 33.14 -6.77 9.07
C GLY A 299 32.84 -8.25 9.21
N VAL A 300 33.38 -8.88 10.22
CA VAL A 300 33.05 -10.26 10.63
C VAL A 300 32.72 -10.28 12.11
N VAL A 301 31.91 -11.22 12.50
CA VAL A 301 31.65 -11.48 13.92
C VAL A 301 32.58 -12.59 14.38
N VAL A 302 33.37 -12.30 15.42
CA VAL A 302 34.12 -13.34 16.15
C VAL A 302 33.25 -13.81 17.30
N PRO A 303 32.68 -15.04 17.23
CA PRO A 303 31.79 -15.55 18.26
C PRO A 303 32.54 -15.70 19.61
N THR A 304 31.89 -15.31 20.69
CA THR A 304 32.38 -15.48 22.05
C THR A 304 31.55 -16.46 22.88
N GLY A 305 30.38 -16.84 22.37
CA GLY A 305 29.46 -17.78 23.01
C GLY A 305 28.01 -17.58 22.53
N THR A 306 27.09 -18.09 23.32
CA THR A 306 25.64 -17.94 23.08
C THR A 306 24.94 -17.51 24.37
N THR A 307 23.79 -16.86 24.23
CA THR A 307 22.92 -16.47 25.36
C THR A 307 21.47 -16.49 24.94
N GLN A 308 20.57 -16.51 25.90
CA GLN A 308 19.16 -16.22 25.63
C GLN A 308 18.99 -14.72 25.47
N ILE A 309 18.39 -14.27 24.34
CA ILE A 309 18.12 -12.88 24.11
C ILE A 309 16.72 -12.51 24.58
N ASP A 310 16.58 -11.33 25.19
CA ASP A 310 15.26 -10.77 25.43
C ASP A 310 14.67 -10.29 24.10
N ARG A 311 13.46 -10.69 23.80
CA ARG A 311 12.76 -10.33 22.54
C ARG A 311 12.48 -8.83 22.43
N ALA A 312 12.51 -8.10 23.53
CA ALA A 312 12.43 -6.64 23.54
C ALA A 312 13.73 -5.94 23.09
N ASP A 313 14.86 -6.67 23.06
CA ASP A 313 16.15 -6.12 22.65
C ASP A 313 16.27 -6.17 21.13
N VAL A 314 16.20 -5.02 20.50
CA VAL A 314 16.32 -4.82 19.06
C VAL A 314 17.39 -3.79 18.75
N ILE A 315 17.86 -3.77 17.51
CA ILE A 315 18.82 -2.74 17.07
C ILE A 315 18.12 -1.40 17.00
N VAL A 316 18.29 -0.59 18.01
CA VAL A 316 17.86 0.81 18.10
C VAL A 316 18.76 1.53 19.09
N ASN A 317 19.35 2.66 18.73
CA ASN A 317 20.06 3.52 19.66
C ASN A 317 19.04 4.39 20.42
N PRO A 318 19.22 4.62 21.73
CA PRO A 318 18.33 5.54 22.47
C PRO A 318 18.26 6.98 21.93
N ASN A 319 19.18 7.36 21.04
CA ASN A 319 19.18 8.66 20.36
C ASN A 319 18.68 8.57 18.91
N ASP A 320 18.21 7.40 18.47
CA ASP A 320 17.52 7.31 17.20
C ASP A 320 16.25 8.15 17.25
N SER A 321 15.88 8.72 16.12
CA SER A 321 14.65 9.48 16.02
C SER A 321 14.27 9.59 14.55
N SER A 322 13.00 9.45 14.28
CA SER A 322 12.45 9.66 12.95
C SER A 322 11.24 10.58 13.05
N TYR A 323 11.02 11.33 12.00
CA TYR A 323 9.95 12.30 11.92
C TYR A 323 9.35 12.28 10.53
N ALA A 324 8.04 12.34 10.44
CA ALA A 324 7.34 12.56 9.19
C ALA A 324 6.21 13.56 9.39
N LYS A 325 6.07 14.46 8.42
CA LYS A 325 4.97 15.42 8.33
C LYS A 325 4.38 15.31 6.94
N THR A 326 3.07 15.06 6.89
CA THR A 326 2.31 14.99 5.65
C THR A 326 1.19 16.00 5.64
N ASP A 327 0.86 16.49 4.46
CA ASP A 327 -0.30 17.35 4.22
C ASP A 327 -0.92 16.98 2.88
N TYR A 328 -2.14 16.46 2.90
CA TYR A 328 -2.89 16.05 1.72
C TYR A 328 -4.14 16.93 1.62
N ALA A 329 -4.36 17.51 0.46
CA ALA A 329 -5.56 18.29 0.19
C ALA A 329 -6.16 17.88 -1.15
N GLU A 330 -7.48 17.82 -1.21
CA GLU A 330 -8.23 17.53 -2.43
C GLU A 330 -9.37 18.54 -2.62
N ALA A 331 -9.64 18.84 -3.88
CA ALA A 331 -10.83 19.51 -4.32
C ALA A 331 -11.51 18.63 -5.36
N ILE A 332 -12.65 18.02 -4.98
CA ILE A 332 -13.40 17.11 -5.83
C ILE A 332 -14.67 17.84 -6.31
N GLN A 333 -14.79 18.03 -7.61
CA GLN A 333 -15.92 18.72 -8.23
C GLN A 333 -16.73 17.74 -9.08
N ARG A 334 -18.04 17.68 -8.86
CA ARG A 334 -18.97 16.88 -9.65
C ARG A 334 -19.99 17.79 -10.31
N LEU A 335 -20.04 17.76 -11.64
CA LEU A 335 -21.01 18.53 -12.43
C LEU A 335 -21.84 17.57 -13.28
N THR A 336 -23.11 17.40 -12.93
CA THR A 336 -24.08 16.67 -13.73
C THR A 336 -24.48 17.52 -14.94
N LEU A 337 -24.09 17.10 -16.14
CA LEU A 337 -24.39 17.77 -17.41
C LEU A 337 -25.76 17.39 -17.94
N SER A 338 -26.13 16.12 -17.77
CA SER A 338 -27.43 15.55 -18.12
C SER A 338 -27.67 14.27 -17.30
N ASP A 339 -28.82 13.64 -17.45
CA ASP A 339 -29.14 12.37 -16.77
C ASP A 339 -28.13 11.25 -17.10
N ASN A 340 -27.42 11.38 -18.23
CA ASN A 340 -26.49 10.35 -18.72
C ASN A 340 -25.01 10.83 -18.77
N ALA A 341 -24.72 12.04 -18.29
CA ALA A 341 -23.37 12.61 -18.38
C ALA A 341 -22.99 13.38 -17.12
N GLN A 342 -21.85 13.05 -16.56
CA GLN A 342 -21.25 13.74 -15.41
C GLN A 342 -19.79 14.07 -15.71
N LEU A 343 -19.36 15.27 -15.33
CA LEU A 343 -17.97 15.67 -15.29
C LEU A 343 -17.48 15.60 -13.84
N LEU A 344 -16.39 14.87 -13.62
CA LEU A 344 -15.68 14.79 -12.37
C LEU A 344 -14.29 15.41 -12.54
N ASP A 345 -13.94 16.31 -11.64
CA ASP A 345 -12.64 17.00 -11.63
C ASP A 345 -12.04 16.88 -10.22
N THR A 346 -10.86 16.28 -10.12
CA THR A 346 -10.18 16.02 -8.85
C THR A 346 -8.80 16.66 -8.88
N ALA A 347 -8.64 17.75 -8.14
CA ALA A 347 -7.35 18.38 -7.93
C ALA A 347 -6.77 17.94 -6.58
N TYR A 348 -5.53 17.50 -6.58
CA TYR A 348 -4.82 16.96 -5.42
C TYR A 348 -3.51 17.70 -5.17
N PHE A 349 -3.20 17.89 -3.90
CA PHE A 349 -1.92 18.35 -3.40
C PHE A 349 -1.42 17.40 -2.30
N GLY A 350 -0.19 16.92 -2.43
CA GLY A 350 0.49 16.12 -1.42
C GLY A 350 1.82 16.73 -1.06
N TYR A 351 2.12 16.76 0.24
CA TYR A 351 3.40 17.24 0.79
C TYR A 351 3.97 16.20 1.75
N LEU A 352 5.27 15.97 1.68
CA LEU A 352 6.03 15.17 2.63
C LEU A 352 7.31 15.92 3.05
N ASN A 353 7.50 16.00 4.36
CA ASN A 353 8.77 16.32 4.98
C ASN A 353 9.12 15.18 5.93
N ARG A 354 10.24 14.55 5.75
CA ARG A 354 10.65 13.41 6.55
C ARG A 354 12.15 13.40 6.77
N TRP A 355 12.56 13.08 7.96
CA TRP A 355 13.92 12.65 8.23
C TRP A 355 13.92 11.39 9.09
N GLN A 356 14.96 10.58 8.93
CA GLN A 356 15.15 9.32 9.62
C GLN A 356 16.60 9.22 10.04
N LEU A 357 16.80 9.11 11.34
CA LEU A 357 18.06 8.67 11.92
C LEU A 357 17.88 7.22 12.36
N GLY A 358 18.35 6.30 11.54
CA GLY A 358 18.29 4.87 11.82
C GLY A 358 19.63 4.35 12.28
N SER A 359 19.65 3.72 13.44
CA SER A 359 20.84 3.03 13.92
C SER A 359 21.35 2.03 12.91
N TYR A 360 22.65 2.04 12.72
CA TYR A 360 23.44 0.95 12.18
C TYR A 360 23.45 0.75 10.68
N HIS A 361 22.57 1.32 9.87
CA HIS A 361 22.66 1.09 8.44
C HIS A 361 22.21 2.27 7.57
N TYR A 362 21.13 2.94 7.89
CA TYR A 362 20.48 3.83 6.93
C TYR A 362 19.88 5.05 7.60
N SER A 363 20.20 6.22 7.08
CA SER A 363 19.55 7.47 7.41
C SER A 363 19.10 8.17 6.15
N ALA A 364 17.97 8.81 6.18
CA ALA A 364 17.41 9.51 5.03
C ALA A 364 16.78 10.83 5.44
N LEU A 365 16.89 11.80 4.54
CA LEU A 365 16.18 13.06 4.56
C LEU A 365 15.37 13.17 3.27
N VAL A 366 14.07 13.45 3.38
CA VAL A 366 13.20 13.76 2.25
C VAL A 366 12.57 15.12 2.52
N GLU A 367 13.08 16.18 1.84
CA GLU A 367 12.66 17.57 2.11
C GLU A 367 13.10 18.53 1.01
N PRO A 368 12.24 19.41 0.52
CA PRO A 368 10.79 19.28 0.48
C PRO A 368 10.36 18.36 -0.65
N SER A 369 9.35 17.56 -0.43
CA SER A 369 8.74 16.76 -1.51
C SER A 369 7.27 17.10 -1.62
N TYR A 370 6.77 17.26 -2.83
CA TYR A 370 5.36 17.55 -3.08
C TYR A 370 4.88 17.00 -4.41
N THR A 371 3.59 16.71 -4.45
CA THR A 371 2.87 16.23 -5.62
C THR A 371 1.68 17.15 -5.88
N LEU A 372 1.48 17.50 -7.13
CA LEU A 372 0.27 18.15 -7.65
C LEU A 372 -0.33 17.21 -8.70
N GLU A 373 -1.61 16.95 -8.63
CA GLU A 373 -2.33 16.16 -9.64
C GLU A 373 -3.67 16.81 -9.95
N ASP A 374 -4.07 16.73 -11.20
CA ASP A 374 -5.35 17.23 -11.69
C ASP A 374 -5.91 16.23 -12.69
N ARG A 375 -6.99 15.54 -12.29
CA ARG A 375 -7.63 14.50 -13.09
C ARG A 375 -9.06 14.90 -13.44
N LEU A 376 -9.30 15.06 -14.75
CA LEU A 376 -10.59 15.40 -15.31
C LEU A 376 -11.20 14.18 -16.00
N GLU A 377 -12.39 13.79 -15.57
CA GLU A 377 -13.11 12.61 -16.05
C GLU A 377 -14.49 12.97 -16.59
N LEU A 378 -14.85 12.39 -17.72
CA LEU A 378 -16.20 12.47 -18.30
C LEU A 378 -16.84 11.07 -18.23
N HIS A 379 -17.80 10.92 -17.34
CA HIS A 379 -18.60 9.71 -17.17
C HIS A 379 -19.85 9.79 -18.04
N LEU A 380 -20.03 8.81 -18.91
CA LEU A 380 -21.20 8.67 -19.79
C LEU A 380 -21.88 7.34 -19.56
N ASN A 381 -23.18 7.36 -19.30
CA ASN A 381 -23.98 6.17 -19.12
C ASN A 381 -25.12 6.14 -20.15
N ASN A 382 -25.02 5.26 -21.12
CA ASN A 382 -25.95 5.19 -22.24
C ASN A 382 -26.49 3.79 -22.44
N ASP A 383 -27.81 3.68 -22.58
CA ASP A 383 -28.46 2.47 -23.07
C ASP A 383 -28.78 2.63 -24.56
N VAL A 384 -28.11 1.84 -25.39
CA VAL A 384 -28.34 1.87 -26.84
C VAL A 384 -29.35 0.79 -27.21
N PRO A 385 -30.56 1.17 -27.66
CA PRO A 385 -31.56 0.19 -28.11
C PRO A 385 -31.03 -0.58 -29.34
N VAL A 386 -31.00 -1.88 -29.27
CA VAL A 386 -30.66 -2.73 -30.42
C VAL A 386 -31.95 -3.14 -31.13
N SER A 387 -32.17 -2.56 -32.32
CA SER A 387 -33.22 -3.05 -33.20
C SER A 387 -32.86 -4.46 -33.68
N ARG A 388 -33.73 -5.45 -33.44
CA ARG A 388 -33.60 -6.75 -34.09
C ARG A 388 -33.64 -6.54 -35.59
N PRO A 389 -32.76 -7.13 -36.41
CA PRO A 389 -33.03 -7.30 -37.82
C PRO A 389 -34.31 -8.13 -37.90
N SER A 390 -35.35 -7.60 -38.51
CA SER A 390 -36.53 -8.38 -38.81
C SER A 390 -36.10 -9.55 -39.71
N LEU A 391 -35.96 -10.73 -39.15
CA LEU A 391 -36.01 -11.94 -39.90
C LEU A 391 -37.44 -12.11 -40.40
N ASP A 392 -37.77 -11.39 -41.48
CA ASP A 392 -39.01 -11.58 -42.24
C ASP A 392 -39.02 -13.00 -42.84
N ARG A 393 -39.46 -13.93 -42.03
CA ARG A 393 -40.12 -15.14 -42.40
C ARG A 393 -41.06 -15.54 -41.25
N GLU A 394 -42.21 -14.88 -41.19
CA GLU A 394 -43.35 -15.52 -40.55
C GLU A 394 -43.74 -16.74 -41.36
N PRO A 395 -43.79 -17.95 -40.77
CA PRO A 395 -44.57 -19.00 -41.38
C PRO A 395 -46.02 -18.57 -41.37
N GLU A 396 -46.71 -18.62 -42.54
CA GLU A 396 -48.17 -18.39 -42.59
C GLU A 396 -48.89 -19.37 -41.66
N LEU A 397 -49.20 -18.92 -40.43
CA LEU A 397 -50.11 -19.64 -39.56
C LEU A 397 -51.54 -19.53 -40.03
N SER A 398 -52.28 -20.63 -40.04
CA SER A 398 -53.66 -20.68 -40.44
C SER A 398 -54.54 -19.83 -39.54
N LYS A 399 -55.66 -19.34 -40.07
CA LYS A 399 -56.57 -18.44 -39.35
C LYS A 399 -57.12 -19.01 -38.03
N ASP A 400 -57.05 -20.32 -37.84
CA ASP A 400 -57.58 -21.01 -36.65
C ASP A 400 -56.55 -21.05 -35.47
N GLU A 401 -55.24 -20.90 -35.73
CA GLU A 401 -54.19 -20.86 -34.74
C GLU A 401 -54.00 -19.43 -34.14
N LYS A 402 -54.44 -18.39 -34.89
CA LYS A 402 -54.40 -17.00 -34.39
C LYS A 402 -55.41 -16.70 -33.30
N SER A 403 -56.47 -17.48 -33.19
CA SER A 403 -57.58 -17.21 -32.23
C SER A 403 -57.28 -17.74 -30.80
N VAL A 404 -56.25 -18.55 -30.62
CA VAL A 404 -55.87 -19.14 -29.32
C VAL A 404 -54.72 -18.36 -28.64
N LEU A 405 -54.00 -17.52 -29.38
CA LEU A 405 -52.88 -16.74 -28.84
C LEU A 405 -53.23 -15.31 -28.39
N ASP A 406 -54.50 -14.88 -28.63
CA ASP A 406 -54.90 -13.49 -28.39
C ASP A 406 -55.53 -13.21 -27.00
N LYS A 407 -55.21 -14.04 -26.00
CA LYS A 407 -55.76 -13.84 -24.64
C LYS A 407 -54.72 -13.93 -23.54
N ASP A 408 -53.58 -13.40 -23.67
CA ASP A 408 -52.67 -12.98 -22.57
C ASP A 408 -51.42 -12.42 -23.17
N GLU A 409 -51.44 -11.22 -23.64
CA GLU A 409 -50.19 -10.44 -23.80
C GLU A 409 -50.53 -8.95 -23.88
N THR A 410 -50.40 -8.27 -22.77
CA THR A 410 -49.73 -7.00 -22.75
C THR A 410 -48.20 -7.33 -22.88
N GLY A 411 -47.84 -7.86 -24.01
CA GLY A 411 -46.42 -8.13 -24.33
C GLY A 411 -45.75 -6.82 -24.69
N GLU A 412 -45.19 -6.13 -23.74
CA GLU A 412 -44.05 -5.29 -23.99
C GLU A 412 -42.98 -6.22 -24.56
N THR A 413 -42.74 -6.15 -25.86
CA THR A 413 -41.48 -6.68 -26.45
C THR A 413 -40.35 -5.96 -25.70
N GLU A 414 -39.78 -6.61 -24.70
CA GLU A 414 -38.53 -6.09 -24.05
C GLU A 414 -37.54 -5.80 -25.15
N GLY A 415 -37.42 -4.53 -25.52
CA GLY A 415 -36.42 -4.06 -26.44
C GLY A 415 -35.08 -4.42 -25.82
N TRP A 416 -34.21 -5.09 -26.59
CA TRP A 416 -32.88 -5.40 -26.16
C TRP A 416 -32.07 -4.10 -26.21
N SER A 417 -31.42 -3.69 -25.13
CA SER A 417 -30.49 -2.55 -25.12
C SER A 417 -29.09 -3.04 -24.74
N ILE A 418 -28.07 -2.48 -25.35
CA ILE A 418 -26.70 -2.60 -24.89
C ILE A 418 -26.46 -1.43 -23.94
N GLY A 419 -26.20 -1.76 -22.67
CA GLY A 419 -25.79 -0.77 -21.68
C GLY A 419 -24.31 -0.44 -21.88
N ASN A 420 -23.97 0.84 -21.83
CA ASN A 420 -22.60 1.33 -21.95
C ASN A 420 -22.31 2.34 -20.81
N MET A 421 -21.29 2.05 -20.03
CA MET A 421 -20.73 2.96 -19.01
C MET A 421 -19.32 3.30 -19.45
N LEU A 422 -19.10 4.53 -19.90
CA LEU A 422 -17.83 5.00 -20.46
C LEU A 422 -17.24 6.08 -19.59
N ASN A 423 -15.98 5.91 -19.17
CA ASN A 423 -15.16 6.92 -18.51
C ASN A 423 -14.03 7.35 -19.45
N LEU A 424 -13.94 8.63 -19.74
CA LEU A 424 -12.88 9.27 -20.52
C LEU A 424 -12.15 10.25 -19.64
N GLY A 425 -10.82 10.13 -19.53
CA GLY A 425 -10.11 11.04 -18.67
C GLY A 425 -8.81 11.58 -19.23
N LEU A 426 -8.43 12.72 -18.70
CA LEU A 426 -7.13 13.36 -18.82
C LEU A 426 -6.56 13.51 -17.41
N ASP A 427 -5.26 13.27 -17.28
CA ASP A 427 -4.58 13.33 -16.00
C ASP A 427 -3.24 14.03 -16.17
N PHE A 428 -2.94 14.92 -15.26
CA PHE A 428 -1.65 15.60 -15.17
C PHE A 428 -1.13 15.48 -13.75
N ARG A 429 0.08 14.94 -13.60
CA ARG A 429 0.76 14.82 -12.33
C ARG A 429 2.14 15.47 -12.40
N TYR A 430 2.42 16.35 -11.43
CA TYR A 430 3.74 16.92 -11.20
C TYR A 430 4.23 16.49 -9.82
N GLN A 431 5.44 15.97 -9.77
CA GLN A 431 6.05 15.52 -8.53
C GLN A 431 7.46 16.07 -8.42
N ARG A 432 7.81 16.63 -7.27
CA ARG A 432 9.17 16.95 -6.91
C ARG A 432 9.58 16.18 -5.66
N VAL A 433 10.73 15.53 -5.72
CA VAL A 433 11.33 14.82 -4.60
C VAL A 433 12.76 15.28 -4.43
N TYR A 434 13.08 15.76 -3.24
CA TYR A 434 14.44 15.97 -2.78
C TYR A 434 14.75 14.94 -1.70
N SER A 435 15.66 14.02 -1.97
CA SER A 435 16.03 12.96 -1.05
C SER A 435 17.55 12.88 -0.92
N VAL A 436 18.02 12.84 0.32
CA VAL A 436 19.42 12.56 0.63
C VAL A 436 19.50 11.35 1.53
N SER A 437 20.23 10.36 1.08
CA SER A 437 20.43 9.11 1.79
C SER A 437 21.87 8.96 2.24
N ASP A 438 22.05 8.39 3.42
CA ASP A 438 23.35 7.97 3.95
C ASP A 438 23.27 6.52 4.39
N ILE A 439 24.11 5.68 3.80
CA ILE A 439 24.29 4.30 4.21
C ILE A 439 25.50 4.24 5.13
N SER A 440 25.24 3.92 6.40
CA SER A 440 26.34 3.69 7.33
C SER A 440 27.10 2.42 6.92
N HIS A 441 28.41 2.44 7.10
CA HIS A 441 29.28 1.32 6.75
C HIS A 441 29.20 0.16 7.76
N SER A 442 28.34 0.25 8.75
CA SER A 442 28.14 -0.78 9.77
C SER A 442 26.99 -1.69 9.35
N TYR A 443 27.30 -2.96 9.15
CA TYR A 443 26.27 -3.94 8.80
C TYR A 443 25.48 -4.37 10.03
N ASN A 444 24.19 -4.54 9.91
CA ASN A 444 23.28 -4.91 10.99
C ASN A 444 23.73 -6.14 11.81
N ASN A 445 24.40 -7.10 11.19
CA ASN A 445 24.87 -8.32 11.88
C ASN A 445 26.11 -8.12 12.77
N LEU A 446 26.79 -7.00 12.72
CA LEU A 446 28.04 -6.80 13.42
C LEU A 446 27.84 -6.46 14.89
N PHE A 447 26.84 -5.67 15.24
CA PHE A 447 26.58 -5.26 16.62
C PHE A 447 26.16 -6.46 17.47
N ASP A 448 26.69 -6.54 18.69
CA ASP A 448 26.27 -7.52 19.69
C ASP A 448 25.17 -6.92 20.57
N LEU A 449 23.93 -7.40 20.42
CA LEU A 449 22.75 -6.89 21.15
C LEU A 449 22.83 -7.08 22.66
N THR A 450 23.77 -7.87 23.16
CA THR A 450 24.04 -7.98 24.62
C THR A 450 24.83 -6.80 25.17
N GLN A 451 25.33 -5.93 24.31
CA GLN A 451 26.03 -4.73 24.68
C GLN A 451 25.07 -3.55 24.91
N ASN A 452 25.59 -2.48 25.50
CA ASN A 452 24.80 -1.27 25.70
C ASN A 452 24.32 -0.69 24.36
N PRO A 453 23.00 -0.50 24.15
CA PRO A 453 22.46 0.06 22.90
C PRO A 453 23.01 1.44 22.52
N SER A 454 23.46 2.25 23.50
CA SER A 454 24.11 3.54 23.22
C SER A 454 25.44 3.43 22.47
N LEU A 455 25.99 2.23 22.34
CA LEU A 455 27.18 1.95 21.54
C LEU A 455 26.87 1.66 20.05
N ILE A 456 25.60 1.51 19.70
CA ILE A 456 25.17 1.37 18.31
C ILE A 456 25.56 2.65 17.56
N SER A 457 26.23 2.48 16.42
CA SER A 457 26.61 3.62 15.58
C SER A 457 25.37 4.32 15.04
N VAL A 458 25.23 5.60 15.32
CA VAL A 458 24.23 6.48 14.73
C VAL A 458 24.91 7.29 13.64
N PRO A 459 24.43 7.27 12.39
CA PRO A 459 24.92 8.22 11.39
C PRO A 459 24.55 9.64 11.80
N LEU A 460 25.51 10.50 11.70
CA LEU A 460 25.58 11.75 12.45
C LEU A 460 24.54 12.81 12.09
N SER A 461 24.24 13.58 13.11
CA SER A 461 23.59 14.88 13.25
C SER A 461 23.87 15.96 12.19
N SER A 462 24.74 15.76 11.21
CA SER A 462 25.00 16.73 10.14
C SER A 462 23.85 16.86 9.14
N ILE A 463 23.00 15.84 9.01
CA ILE A 463 21.74 15.92 8.24
C ILE A 463 20.79 16.92 8.90
N LEU A 464 20.69 16.88 10.22
CA LEU A 464 19.78 17.70 10.99
C LEU A 464 20.21 19.16 11.12
N GLY A 465 21.47 19.47 10.81
CA GLY A 465 22.02 20.81 10.94
C GLY A 465 21.62 21.78 9.83
N GLY A 466 20.77 21.40 8.89
CA GLY A 466 20.31 22.26 7.78
C GLY A 466 21.43 22.76 6.86
N LYS A 467 22.62 22.20 6.99
CA LYS A 467 23.72 22.51 6.09
C LYS A 467 23.64 21.55 4.93
N ASN A 468 23.68 22.13 3.74
CA ASN A 468 23.81 21.41 2.49
C ASN A 468 24.77 20.22 2.71
N PRO A 469 24.32 18.98 2.55
CA PRO A 469 25.18 17.81 2.73
C PRO A 469 26.20 17.81 1.60
N SER A 470 27.21 18.67 1.71
CA SER A 470 28.34 18.56 0.83
C SER A 470 29.05 17.26 1.19
N TYR A 471 29.28 16.43 0.21
CA TYR A 471 30.10 15.23 0.34
C TYR A 471 31.34 15.57 1.18
N ALA A 472 31.42 15.02 2.38
CA ALA A 472 32.47 15.35 3.30
C ALA A 472 33.81 14.85 2.75
N VAL A 473 34.77 15.75 2.77
CA VAL A 473 36.15 15.43 2.39
C VAL A 473 36.66 14.30 3.28
N PRO A 474 37.34 13.28 2.72
CA PRO A 474 37.94 12.21 3.48
C PRO A 474 38.74 12.70 4.68
N GLY A 475 38.43 12.17 5.88
CA GLY A 475 39.10 12.51 7.13
C GLY A 475 38.41 13.55 8.01
N VAL A 476 37.25 14.08 7.60
CA VAL A 476 36.41 14.92 8.44
C VAL A 476 35.28 14.06 8.97
N ASN A 477 35.09 14.04 10.29
CA ASN A 477 33.91 13.44 10.92
C ASN A 477 32.65 14.13 10.39
N GLY A 478 32.00 13.58 9.42
CA GLY A 478 30.84 14.14 8.72
C GLY A 478 30.00 13.07 8.05
N PHE A 479 28.83 13.48 7.71
CA PHE A 479 27.87 12.74 6.95
C PHE A 479 28.43 12.44 5.54
N TYR A 480 28.34 11.20 5.14
CA TYR A 480 28.64 10.75 3.79
C TYR A 480 27.31 10.44 3.09
N GLY A 481 26.73 11.47 2.48
CA GLY A 481 25.59 11.23 1.60
C GLY A 481 26.03 10.32 0.44
N THR A 482 25.19 9.36 0.08
CA THR A 482 25.42 8.53 -1.10
C THR A 482 25.10 9.38 -2.33
N PRO A 483 26.13 9.76 -3.16
CA PRO A 483 25.88 10.57 -4.33
C PRO A 483 24.93 9.90 -5.31
N GLY A 484 24.12 10.72 -5.97
CA GLY A 484 23.18 10.28 -7.00
C GLY A 484 23.82 9.96 -8.35
N GLY A 485 25.16 9.80 -8.42
CA GLY A 485 25.83 9.53 -9.68
C GLY A 485 27.28 9.08 -9.49
N THR A 486 27.93 8.77 -10.59
CA THR A 486 29.33 8.35 -10.65
C THR A 486 30.22 9.49 -11.10
N TYR A 487 31.25 9.79 -10.31
CA TYR A 487 32.25 10.82 -10.55
C TYR A 487 33.62 10.21 -10.82
N VAL A 488 34.28 10.67 -11.87
CA VAL A 488 35.62 10.20 -12.25
C VAL A 488 36.60 11.34 -12.17
N THR A 489 37.69 11.17 -11.39
CA THR A 489 38.77 12.16 -11.31
C THR A 489 39.58 12.23 -12.60
N SER A 490 40.35 13.30 -12.80
CA SER A 490 41.29 13.42 -13.90
C SER A 490 42.31 12.30 -13.98
N SER A 491 42.58 11.62 -12.88
CA SER A 491 43.42 10.42 -12.81
C SER A 491 42.72 9.11 -13.11
N GLY A 492 41.41 9.15 -13.46
CA GLY A 492 40.59 7.97 -13.74
C GLY A 492 40.07 7.23 -12.50
N LYS A 493 40.21 7.84 -11.30
CA LYS A 493 39.69 7.23 -10.07
C LYS A 493 38.17 7.50 -9.99
N VAL A 494 37.39 6.45 -9.82
CA VAL A 494 35.98 6.54 -9.55
C VAL A 494 35.73 6.94 -8.10
N ILE A 495 34.98 8.02 -7.86
CA ILE A 495 34.66 8.52 -6.51
C ILE A 495 33.45 7.85 -5.95
N ASN A 496 32.46 7.57 -6.80
CA ASN A 496 31.31 6.80 -6.45
C ASN A 496 30.84 5.95 -7.62
N THR A 497 30.42 4.74 -7.33
CA THR A 497 29.72 3.86 -8.27
C THR A 497 28.31 3.62 -7.79
N GLY A 498 27.81 4.50 -6.90
CA GLY A 498 26.57 4.31 -6.17
C GLY A 498 25.37 4.28 -7.08
N ASN A 499 24.30 3.80 -6.53
CA ASN A 499 23.06 3.48 -7.20
C ASN A 499 22.13 4.68 -7.30
N GLY A 500 22.65 5.88 -7.13
CA GLY A 500 21.82 7.08 -7.22
C GLY A 500 20.80 7.25 -6.09
N GLU A 501 21.16 6.85 -4.87
CA GLU A 501 20.23 6.89 -3.75
C GLU A 501 19.85 8.31 -3.31
N SER A 502 20.75 9.30 -3.46
CA SER A 502 20.39 10.69 -3.24
C SER A 502 19.95 11.33 -4.54
N ASN A 503 18.80 12.00 -4.52
CA ASN A 503 18.22 12.59 -5.72
C ASN A 503 17.47 13.90 -5.42
N ASP A 504 17.50 14.82 -6.37
CA ASP A 504 16.58 15.95 -6.51
C ASP A 504 15.94 15.80 -7.88
N THR A 505 14.69 15.33 -7.92
CA THR A 505 14.01 14.96 -9.14
C THR A 505 12.72 15.72 -9.32
N TRP A 506 12.42 16.07 -10.58
CA TRP A 506 11.16 16.59 -11.03
C TRP A 506 10.57 15.62 -12.04
N ALA A 507 9.33 15.22 -11.84
CA ALA A 507 8.61 14.38 -12.77
C ALA A 507 7.31 15.05 -13.20
N GLU A 508 7.06 15.07 -14.50
CA GLU A 508 5.83 15.52 -15.11
C GLU A 508 5.22 14.36 -15.88
N ASP A 509 4.01 13.96 -15.53
CA ASP A 509 3.28 12.89 -16.16
C ASP A 509 1.99 13.42 -16.80
N TYR A 510 1.85 13.21 -18.09
CA TYR A 510 0.71 13.59 -18.90
C TYR A 510 0.03 12.34 -19.43
N ALA A 511 -1.21 12.13 -19.05
CA ALA A 511 -1.92 10.92 -19.42
C ALA A 511 -3.30 11.18 -20.03
N ALA A 512 -3.73 10.21 -20.81
CA ALA A 512 -5.10 10.09 -21.29
C ALA A 512 -5.54 8.63 -21.17
N PHE A 513 -6.81 8.43 -20.76
CA PHE A 513 -7.37 7.10 -20.59
C PHE A 513 -8.82 7.00 -21.06
N ILE A 514 -9.19 5.76 -21.37
CA ILE A 514 -10.56 5.35 -21.67
C ILE A 514 -10.82 4.08 -20.88
N GLU A 515 -11.95 4.02 -20.18
CA GLU A 515 -12.46 2.81 -19.56
C GLU A 515 -13.94 2.64 -19.92
N ASP A 516 -14.32 1.46 -20.41
CA ASP A 516 -15.66 1.22 -20.92
C ASP A 516 -16.18 -0.15 -20.44
N ARG A 517 -17.39 -0.12 -19.85
CA ARG A 517 -18.17 -1.33 -19.53
C ARG A 517 -19.32 -1.45 -20.50
N ILE A 518 -19.30 -2.50 -21.31
CA ILE A 518 -20.32 -2.81 -22.30
C ILE A 518 -21.17 -4.00 -21.84
N SER A 519 -22.40 -3.75 -21.42
CA SER A 519 -23.35 -4.79 -21.04
C SER A 519 -24.08 -5.30 -22.29
N VAL A 520 -23.59 -6.40 -22.88
CA VAL A 520 -24.16 -7.00 -24.09
C VAL A 520 -25.50 -7.67 -23.83
N THR A 521 -25.68 -8.22 -22.63
CA THR A 521 -26.96 -8.73 -22.11
C THR A 521 -27.08 -8.35 -20.64
N LYS A 522 -28.24 -8.61 -20.03
CA LYS A 522 -28.40 -8.46 -18.57
C LYS A 522 -27.42 -9.31 -17.75
N GLN A 523 -26.82 -10.35 -18.37
CA GLN A 523 -25.93 -11.30 -17.73
C GLN A 523 -24.47 -11.16 -18.12
N LEU A 524 -24.18 -10.62 -19.31
CA LEU A 524 -22.84 -10.59 -19.90
C LEU A 524 -22.39 -9.14 -20.08
N ALA A 525 -21.29 -8.79 -19.42
CA ALA A 525 -20.61 -7.51 -19.64
C ALA A 525 -19.11 -7.71 -19.91
N PHE A 526 -18.57 -6.85 -20.76
CA PHE A 526 -17.16 -6.72 -21.04
C PHE A 526 -16.66 -5.38 -20.49
N PHE A 527 -15.40 -5.38 -20.05
CA PHE A 527 -14.71 -4.18 -19.61
C PHE A 527 -13.42 -4.04 -20.39
N PHE A 528 -13.14 -2.85 -20.85
CA PHE A 528 -11.92 -2.53 -21.58
C PHE A 528 -11.38 -1.22 -21.04
N GLY A 529 -10.09 -1.22 -20.70
CA GLY A 529 -9.39 -0.02 -20.31
C GLY A 529 -8.08 0.12 -21.08
N ILE A 530 -7.74 1.33 -21.43
CA ILE A 530 -6.44 1.69 -21.97
C ILE A 530 -6.04 3.07 -21.46
N ARG A 531 -4.80 3.18 -21.02
CA ARG A 531 -4.16 4.45 -20.65
C ARG A 531 -2.79 4.53 -21.28
N GLY A 532 -2.44 5.72 -21.74
CA GLY A 532 -1.09 6.07 -22.16
C GLY A 532 -0.59 7.26 -21.39
N ASP A 533 0.65 7.15 -20.88
CA ASP A 533 1.32 8.20 -20.12
C ASP A 533 2.59 8.65 -20.85
N ILE A 534 2.90 9.94 -20.77
CA ILE A 534 4.17 10.53 -21.16
C ILE A 534 4.81 11.10 -19.93
N LEU A 535 5.78 10.36 -19.39
CA LEU A 535 6.52 10.71 -18.18
C LEU A 535 7.84 11.37 -18.54
N HIS A 536 8.01 12.63 -18.14
CA HIS A 536 9.24 13.37 -18.25
C HIS A 536 9.89 13.53 -16.88
N ILE A 537 11.19 13.23 -16.78
CA ILE A 537 11.93 13.26 -15.52
C ILE A 537 13.23 14.02 -15.70
N ASP A 538 13.47 14.96 -14.80
CA ASP A 538 14.75 15.64 -14.59
C ASP A 538 15.36 15.23 -13.26
N PHE A 539 16.66 15.00 -13.24
CA PHE A 539 17.44 14.57 -12.09
C PHE A 539 18.66 15.47 -11.90
N ILE A 540 18.91 15.83 -10.65
CA ILE A 540 20.17 16.44 -10.21
C ILE A 540 20.66 15.70 -8.95
N ASP A 541 21.94 15.35 -8.93
CA ASP A 541 22.56 14.82 -7.71
C ASP A 541 22.71 15.93 -6.65
N PRO A 542 22.02 15.86 -5.51
CA PRO A 542 22.13 16.86 -4.45
C PRO A 542 23.45 16.73 -3.66
N VAL A 543 24.12 15.57 -3.76
CA VAL A 543 25.32 15.25 -3.01
C VAL A 543 26.48 14.96 -3.96
N HIS A 544 27.23 15.99 -4.35
CA HIS A 544 28.37 15.85 -5.26
C HIS A 544 29.69 16.13 -4.57
N PRO A 545 30.77 15.46 -5.00
CA PRO A 545 32.10 15.70 -4.41
C PRO A 545 32.58 17.12 -4.62
N ALA A 546 33.30 17.67 -3.65
CA ALA A 546 33.86 19.00 -3.75
C ALA A 546 34.79 19.12 -4.97
N GLY A 547 34.59 20.14 -5.78
CA GLY A 547 35.36 20.40 -7.02
C GLY A 547 34.77 19.72 -8.27
N PHE A 548 33.63 19.01 -8.15
CA PHE A 548 32.91 18.49 -9.29
C PHE A 548 31.58 19.24 -9.44
N ASN A 549 31.06 19.29 -10.66
CA ASN A 549 29.70 19.73 -10.88
C ASN A 549 28.72 18.58 -10.53
N PRO A 550 27.50 18.88 -10.08
CA PRO A 550 26.45 17.87 -9.91
C PRO A 550 26.27 17.06 -11.20
N VAL A 551 26.03 15.77 -11.07
CA VAL A 551 25.52 14.97 -12.19
C VAL A 551 24.08 15.39 -12.44
N THR A 552 23.72 15.54 -13.71
CA THR A 552 22.36 15.80 -14.16
C THR A 552 21.97 14.79 -15.22
N ALA A 553 20.73 14.34 -15.19
CA ALA A 553 20.17 13.46 -16.19
C ALA A 553 18.73 13.86 -16.50
N HIS A 554 18.23 13.51 -17.67
CA HIS A 554 16.83 13.67 -18.04
C HIS A 554 16.38 12.51 -18.92
N THR A 555 15.10 12.20 -18.88
CA THR A 555 14.50 11.19 -19.73
C THR A 555 13.04 11.52 -20.03
N THR A 556 12.51 10.98 -21.12
CA THR A 556 11.09 10.98 -21.41
C THR A 556 10.69 9.56 -21.80
N GLN A 557 9.71 9.01 -21.11
CA GLN A 557 9.26 7.63 -21.28
C GLN A 557 7.77 7.59 -21.58
N GLY A 558 7.36 6.66 -22.44
CA GLY A 558 5.97 6.32 -22.68
C GLY A 558 5.62 5.07 -21.87
N LEU A 559 4.57 5.14 -21.06
CA LEU A 559 4.04 4.01 -20.31
C LEU A 559 2.66 3.66 -20.86
N ILE A 560 2.26 2.41 -20.72
CA ILE A 560 0.96 1.92 -21.20
C ILE A 560 0.37 0.93 -20.22
N ASN A 561 -0.91 1.11 -19.91
CA ASN A 561 -1.71 0.17 -19.16
C ASN A 561 -2.91 -0.26 -19.98
N VAL A 562 -3.21 -1.55 -19.97
CA VAL A 562 -4.33 -2.14 -20.72
C VAL A 562 -5.00 -3.18 -19.86
N ASN A 563 -6.31 -3.12 -19.73
CA ASN A 563 -7.10 -4.18 -19.11
C ASN A 563 -8.24 -4.63 -20.02
N GLY A 564 -8.53 -5.94 -19.95
CA GLY A 564 -9.65 -6.55 -20.66
C GLY A 564 -10.30 -7.59 -19.77
N ASN A 565 -11.59 -7.39 -19.44
CA ASN A 565 -12.27 -8.19 -18.45
C ASN A 565 -13.65 -8.63 -18.98
N VAL A 566 -14.16 -9.72 -18.41
CA VAL A 566 -15.51 -10.20 -18.69
C VAL A 566 -16.17 -10.64 -17.40
N THR A 567 -17.44 -10.27 -17.24
CA THR A 567 -18.31 -10.79 -16.19
C THR A 567 -19.50 -11.52 -16.81
N TYR A 568 -19.87 -12.64 -16.21
CA TYR A 568 -21.03 -13.39 -16.61
C TYR A 568 -21.84 -13.82 -15.38
N GLN A 569 -23.06 -13.30 -15.25
CA GLN A 569 -23.99 -13.67 -14.20
C GLN A 569 -24.59 -15.05 -14.50
N LEU A 570 -24.03 -16.08 -13.86
CA LEU A 570 -24.47 -17.48 -14.00
C LEU A 570 -25.88 -17.67 -13.45
N PHE A 571 -26.16 -17.06 -12.31
CA PHE A 571 -27.43 -17.05 -11.59
C PHE A 571 -27.63 -15.69 -10.91
N PRO A 572 -28.80 -15.31 -10.48
CA PRO A 572 -29.02 -14.05 -9.75
C PRO A 572 -28.15 -13.87 -8.49
N TRP A 573 -27.60 -14.95 -7.98
CA TRP A 573 -26.77 -15.02 -6.80
C TRP A 573 -25.31 -15.42 -7.08
N ALA A 574 -24.92 -15.58 -8.35
CA ALA A 574 -23.58 -16.03 -8.72
C ALA A 574 -23.07 -15.38 -10.01
N THR A 575 -21.92 -14.73 -9.93
CA THR A 575 -21.21 -14.10 -11.06
C THR A 575 -19.84 -14.77 -11.23
N ALA A 576 -19.50 -15.14 -12.46
CA ALA A 576 -18.16 -15.54 -12.85
C ALA A 576 -17.47 -14.38 -13.56
N TYR A 577 -16.15 -14.27 -13.40
CA TYR A 577 -15.37 -13.27 -14.11
C TYR A 577 -14.02 -13.80 -14.55
N PHE A 578 -13.46 -13.11 -15.55
CA PHE A 578 -12.07 -13.30 -15.97
C PHE A 578 -11.46 -11.94 -16.28
N THR A 579 -10.21 -11.76 -15.86
CA THR A 579 -9.44 -10.53 -16.02
C THR A 579 -8.10 -10.83 -16.65
N TYR A 580 -7.75 -10.06 -17.64
CA TYR A 580 -6.39 -9.86 -18.13
C TYR A 580 -6.00 -8.40 -17.92
N ASP A 581 -4.84 -8.17 -17.33
CA ASP A 581 -4.32 -6.84 -17.06
C ASP A 581 -2.83 -6.81 -17.41
N TYR A 582 -2.41 -5.78 -18.12
CA TYR A 582 -1.02 -5.47 -18.37
C TYR A 582 -0.74 -4.04 -17.96
N SER A 583 0.23 -3.85 -17.07
CA SER A 583 0.69 -2.54 -16.67
C SER A 583 2.19 -2.41 -16.80
N THR A 584 2.62 -1.21 -17.16
CA THR A 584 4.02 -0.80 -17.04
C THR A 584 4.14 0.06 -15.80
N SER A 585 5.16 -0.20 -14.96
CA SER A 585 5.47 0.62 -13.81
C SER A 585 6.79 1.36 -14.02
N SER A 586 6.88 2.56 -13.51
CA SER A 586 8.14 3.27 -13.34
C SER A 586 8.72 2.89 -11.98
N THR A 587 9.97 2.46 -11.95
CA THR A 587 10.69 2.25 -10.70
C THR A 587 11.13 3.60 -10.18
N ASP A 588 10.80 3.90 -8.95
CA ASP A 588 11.26 5.08 -8.26
C ASP A 588 12.58 4.81 -7.52
N GLY A 589 13.29 5.86 -7.25
CA GLY A 589 14.45 5.87 -6.39
C GLY A 589 14.09 6.10 -4.92
N GLN A 590 15.09 6.29 -4.10
CA GLN A 590 14.92 6.58 -2.68
C GLN A 590 14.05 7.83 -2.46
N GLY A 591 13.16 7.75 -1.48
CA GLY A 591 12.25 8.84 -1.12
C GLY A 591 11.08 9.04 -2.07
N GLY A 592 10.85 8.15 -3.05
CA GLY A 592 9.84 8.28 -4.07
C GLY A 592 10.28 9.15 -5.27
N GLY A 593 11.56 9.52 -5.34
CA GLY A 593 12.16 10.16 -6.50
C GLY A 593 12.66 9.12 -7.51
N TYR A 594 13.50 9.55 -8.45
CA TYR A 594 14.04 8.67 -9.48
C TYR A 594 15.55 8.57 -9.37
N SER A 595 16.10 7.37 -9.58
CA SER A 595 17.52 7.09 -9.52
C SER A 595 18.14 6.96 -10.91
N ILE A 596 19.44 7.15 -10.99
CA ILE A 596 20.23 6.94 -12.21
C ILE A 596 21.25 5.82 -12.01
N GLY A 597 21.55 5.11 -13.08
CA GLY A 597 22.57 4.07 -13.09
C GLY A 597 24.01 4.61 -12.92
N SER A 598 24.94 3.69 -12.77
CA SER A 598 26.38 4.01 -12.62
C SER A 598 27.00 4.68 -13.85
N ASP A 599 26.30 4.69 -14.99
CA ASP A 599 26.68 5.41 -16.22
C ASP A 599 26.13 6.84 -16.28
N ASN A 600 25.49 7.31 -15.21
CA ASN A 600 24.85 8.62 -15.06
C ASN A 600 23.65 8.80 -16.00
N LYS A 601 22.94 7.71 -16.30
CA LYS A 601 21.72 7.72 -17.10
C LYS A 601 20.60 6.97 -16.42
N PHE A 602 19.39 7.28 -16.83
CA PHE A 602 18.25 6.46 -16.48
C PHE A 602 18.32 5.15 -17.25
N ASP A 603 18.32 4.02 -16.56
CA ASP A 603 18.35 2.70 -17.16
C ASP A 603 16.96 2.33 -17.70
N ASN A 604 16.91 1.87 -18.95
CA ASN A 604 15.64 1.43 -19.56
C ASN A 604 14.89 0.34 -18.80
N PRO A 605 15.53 -0.61 -18.11
CA PRO A 605 14.81 -1.60 -17.28
C PRO A 605 13.99 -0.98 -16.16
N ASP A 606 14.39 0.18 -15.63
CA ASP A 606 13.73 0.83 -14.49
C ASP A 606 12.36 1.42 -14.88
N PHE A 607 12.14 1.73 -16.17
CA PHE A 607 10.93 2.38 -16.66
C PHE A 607 9.98 1.44 -17.40
N ARG A 608 10.30 0.17 -17.58
CA ARG A 608 9.49 -0.79 -18.34
C ARG A 608 9.30 -2.09 -17.61
N ASN A 609 9.14 -2.00 -16.31
CA ASN A 609 8.77 -3.16 -15.52
C ASN A 609 7.33 -3.52 -15.88
N GLY A 610 7.17 -4.49 -16.78
CA GLY A 610 5.86 -5.00 -17.14
C GLY A 610 5.35 -5.99 -16.10
N SER A 611 4.07 -5.92 -15.79
CA SER A 611 3.33 -6.92 -15.02
C SER A 611 2.15 -7.42 -15.84
N ASP A 612 2.02 -8.74 -15.94
CA ASP A 612 0.85 -9.40 -16.50
C ASP A 612 0.05 -10.05 -15.38
N LEU A 613 -1.26 -9.82 -15.35
CA LEU A 613 -2.19 -10.53 -14.49
C LEU A 613 -3.20 -11.32 -15.34
N TYR A 614 -3.34 -12.60 -15.02
CA TYR A 614 -4.47 -13.44 -15.44
C TYR A 614 -5.20 -13.87 -14.17
N GLU A 615 -6.47 -13.51 -14.05
CA GLU A 615 -7.29 -13.85 -12.90
C GLU A 615 -8.66 -14.35 -13.36
N GLY A 616 -9.15 -15.41 -12.71
CA GLY A 616 -10.51 -15.88 -12.88
C GLY A 616 -11.15 -16.18 -11.53
N GLY A 617 -12.39 -15.81 -11.35
CA GLY A 617 -13.05 -15.95 -10.05
C GLY A 617 -14.56 -16.11 -10.12
N LEU A 618 -15.11 -16.43 -8.95
CA LEU A 618 -16.56 -16.55 -8.73
C LEU A 618 -16.93 -15.70 -7.52
N LYS A 619 -18.03 -14.98 -7.65
CA LYS A 619 -18.65 -14.20 -6.58
C LYS A 619 -20.07 -14.67 -6.36
N PHE A 620 -20.41 -14.85 -5.09
CA PHE A 620 -21.72 -15.34 -4.67
C PHE A 620 -22.34 -14.37 -3.67
N SER A 621 -23.64 -14.13 -3.84
CA SER A 621 -24.45 -13.33 -2.92
C SER A 621 -25.71 -14.10 -2.56
N PHE A 622 -25.79 -14.59 -1.33
CA PHE A 622 -26.90 -15.40 -0.84
C PHE A 622 -27.70 -14.65 0.23
N PHE A 623 -28.94 -15.11 0.45
CA PHE A 623 -29.83 -14.62 1.50
C PHE A 623 -30.03 -13.10 1.45
N ASP A 624 -30.35 -12.59 0.26
CA ASP A 624 -30.52 -11.15 -0.01
C ASP A 624 -29.28 -10.33 0.39
N GLY A 625 -28.11 -10.79 -0.03
CA GLY A 625 -26.82 -10.12 0.21
C GLY A 625 -26.18 -10.36 1.58
N LYS A 626 -26.85 -11.10 2.50
CA LYS A 626 -26.35 -11.33 3.86
C LYS A 626 -25.16 -12.29 3.96
N LEU A 627 -24.87 -13.03 2.91
CA LEU A 627 -23.70 -13.86 2.76
C LEU A 627 -23.06 -13.58 1.41
N TYR A 628 -21.88 -12.98 1.46
CA TYR A 628 -21.03 -12.78 0.31
C TYR A 628 -19.86 -13.75 0.36
N ILE A 629 -19.53 -14.38 -0.77
CA ILE A 629 -18.35 -15.21 -0.95
C ILE A 629 -17.68 -14.81 -2.26
N ALA A 630 -16.39 -14.54 -2.21
CA ALA A 630 -15.56 -14.34 -3.39
C ALA A 630 -14.43 -15.35 -3.42
N THR A 631 -14.12 -15.88 -4.61
CA THR A 631 -12.98 -16.76 -4.84
C THR A 631 -12.26 -16.32 -6.10
N ALA A 632 -10.94 -16.39 -6.10
CA ALA A 632 -10.11 -16.12 -7.27
C ALA A 632 -8.95 -17.09 -7.37
N GLY A 633 -8.56 -17.40 -8.60
CA GLY A 633 -7.30 -18.02 -8.94
C GLY A 633 -6.55 -17.13 -9.91
N PHE A 634 -5.25 -16.97 -9.73
CA PHE A 634 -4.50 -16.01 -10.52
C PHE A 634 -3.09 -16.48 -10.84
N ARG A 635 -2.54 -15.89 -11.91
CA ARG A 635 -1.13 -15.90 -12.26
C ARG A 635 -0.70 -14.46 -12.54
N GLN A 636 0.30 -13.99 -11.82
CA GLN A 636 0.88 -12.67 -12.03
C GLN A 636 2.37 -12.79 -12.31
N THR A 637 2.87 -12.02 -13.27
CA THR A 637 4.30 -11.85 -13.52
C THR A 637 4.72 -10.45 -13.12
N ARG A 638 5.96 -10.33 -12.69
CA ARG A 638 6.57 -9.06 -12.33
C ARG A 638 8.06 -9.10 -12.67
N SER A 639 8.61 -7.95 -13.01
CA SER A 639 10.05 -7.75 -13.09
C SER A 639 10.50 -7.05 -11.82
N ILE A 640 11.34 -7.72 -11.02
CA ILE A 640 11.91 -7.11 -9.80
C ILE A 640 13.19 -6.39 -10.20
N PRO A 641 13.29 -5.06 -10.00
CA PRO A 641 14.53 -4.33 -10.21
C PRO A 641 15.63 -4.88 -9.30
N GLN A 642 16.82 -4.97 -9.83
CA GLN A 642 18.00 -5.40 -9.09
C GLN A 642 19.04 -4.28 -9.16
N GLU A 643 19.54 -3.88 -8.02
CA GLU A 643 20.59 -2.90 -7.93
C GLU A 643 21.87 -3.36 -8.68
N GLY A 644 22.19 -2.68 -9.79
CA GLY A 644 23.36 -2.99 -10.61
C GLY A 644 23.35 -4.34 -11.34
N ALA A 645 22.17 -4.97 -11.49
CA ALA A 645 21.98 -6.25 -12.18
C ALA A 645 20.70 -6.24 -13.03
N PRO A 646 20.56 -7.16 -13.98
CA PRO A 646 19.31 -7.31 -14.73
C PRO A 646 18.13 -7.61 -13.82
N THR A 647 16.94 -7.12 -14.18
CA THR A 647 15.69 -7.41 -13.46
C THR A 647 15.43 -8.91 -13.37
N LEU A 648 14.92 -9.37 -12.24
CA LEU A 648 14.51 -10.76 -12.05
C LEU A 648 13.02 -10.93 -12.36
N PRO A 649 12.66 -11.88 -13.23
CA PRO A 649 11.27 -12.24 -13.40
C PRO A 649 10.77 -13.01 -12.19
N GLU A 650 9.71 -12.53 -11.57
CA GLU A 650 8.95 -13.23 -10.57
C GLU A 650 7.64 -13.71 -11.16
N ILE A 651 7.26 -14.94 -10.87
CA ILE A 651 5.99 -15.54 -11.28
C ILE A 651 5.27 -15.99 -10.03
N ILE A 652 4.09 -15.42 -9.79
CA ILE A 652 3.25 -15.76 -8.66
C ILE A 652 2.01 -16.47 -9.16
N TRP A 653 1.80 -17.69 -8.68
CA TRP A 653 0.54 -18.39 -8.79
C TRP A 653 -0.15 -18.35 -7.45
N GLY A 654 -1.46 -18.17 -7.45
CA GLY A 654 -2.19 -18.13 -6.19
C GLY A 654 -3.67 -18.41 -6.34
N GLY A 655 -4.29 -18.56 -5.21
CA GLY A 655 -5.74 -18.67 -5.08
C GLY A 655 -6.17 -18.12 -3.73
N GLU A 656 -7.34 -17.50 -3.72
CA GLU A 656 -7.88 -16.84 -2.53
C GLU A 656 -9.39 -17.03 -2.42
N ALA A 657 -9.87 -16.95 -1.21
CA ALA A 657 -11.29 -16.99 -0.89
C ALA A 657 -11.59 -16.04 0.27
N GLU A 658 -12.66 -15.27 0.15
CA GLU A 658 -13.18 -14.41 1.20
C GLU A 658 -14.67 -14.69 1.41
N LEU A 659 -15.11 -14.64 2.67
CA LEU A 659 -16.48 -14.82 3.08
C LEU A 659 -16.87 -13.73 4.07
N ASN A 660 -17.94 -13.00 3.77
CA ASN A 660 -18.56 -12.02 4.66
C ASN A 660 -20.00 -12.46 4.95
N PHE A 661 -20.32 -12.68 6.22
CA PHE A 661 -21.62 -13.15 6.65
C PHE A 661 -22.19 -12.28 7.76
N GLN A 662 -23.31 -11.64 7.47
CA GLN A 662 -24.07 -10.81 8.42
C GLN A 662 -25.57 -11.12 8.34
N PRO A 663 -26.04 -12.19 9.00
CA PRO A 663 -27.46 -12.57 8.93
C PRO A 663 -28.40 -11.54 9.57
N ASN A 664 -27.90 -10.77 10.54
CA ASN A 664 -28.63 -9.74 11.26
C ASN A 664 -27.66 -8.71 11.86
N ARG A 665 -28.19 -7.65 12.48
CA ARG A 665 -27.40 -6.58 13.10
C ARG A 665 -26.56 -6.99 14.31
N ASN A 666 -26.79 -8.17 14.86
CA ASN A 666 -26.18 -8.64 16.10
C ASN A 666 -24.93 -9.49 15.86
N PHE A 667 -24.81 -10.09 14.67
CA PHE A 667 -23.72 -11.00 14.35
C PHE A 667 -23.12 -10.73 12.99
N TYR A 668 -21.82 -10.70 12.92
CA TYR A 668 -21.10 -10.83 11.65
C TYR A 668 -19.85 -11.73 11.79
N MET A 669 -19.44 -12.27 10.68
CA MET A 669 -18.24 -13.07 10.53
C MET A 669 -17.56 -12.78 9.19
N THR A 670 -16.26 -12.59 9.22
CA THR A 670 -15.41 -12.57 8.02
C THR A 670 -14.38 -13.69 8.11
N LEU A 671 -14.20 -14.41 7.01
CA LEU A 671 -13.17 -15.42 6.86
C LEU A 671 -12.40 -15.11 5.58
N SER A 672 -11.09 -15.26 5.62
CA SER A 672 -10.27 -15.20 4.41
C SER A 672 -9.18 -16.26 4.43
N TYR A 673 -8.87 -16.78 3.25
CA TYR A 673 -7.79 -17.74 3.04
C TYR A 673 -7.09 -17.42 1.73
N SER A 674 -5.77 -17.51 1.74
CA SER A 674 -4.96 -17.43 0.54
C SER A 674 -3.87 -18.47 0.48
N TYR A 675 -3.53 -18.84 -0.75
CA TYR A 675 -2.38 -19.66 -1.10
C TYR A 675 -1.56 -18.96 -2.17
N LEU A 676 -0.27 -18.78 -1.93
CA LEU A 676 0.70 -18.16 -2.83
C LEU A 676 1.85 -19.11 -3.15
N ASP A 677 2.29 -19.09 -4.38
CA ASP A 677 3.53 -19.75 -4.83
C ASP A 677 4.42 -18.72 -5.55
N PRO A 678 5.09 -17.82 -4.80
CA PRO A 678 5.93 -16.77 -5.37
C PRO A 678 7.29 -17.36 -5.74
N VAL A 679 7.51 -17.56 -7.03
CA VAL A 679 8.74 -18.18 -7.56
C VAL A 679 9.54 -17.15 -8.33
N LEU A 680 10.77 -16.91 -7.89
CA LEU A 680 11.78 -16.23 -8.67
C LEU A 680 12.28 -17.16 -9.78
N ALA A 681 11.87 -16.88 -11.02
CA ALA A 681 12.16 -17.74 -12.15
C ALA A 681 13.56 -17.45 -12.71
N GLN A 682 14.34 -18.50 -12.93
CA GLN A 682 15.67 -18.49 -13.55
C GLN A 682 16.61 -17.44 -12.97
N GLN A 683 17.05 -17.65 -11.78
CA GLN A 683 18.10 -16.79 -11.22
C GLN A 683 19.36 -16.83 -12.09
N ALA A 684 19.85 -15.63 -12.44
CA ALA A 684 21.14 -15.52 -13.05
C ALA A 684 22.20 -16.23 -12.19
N PRO A 685 23.26 -16.81 -12.79
CA PRO A 685 24.25 -17.64 -12.08
C PRO A 685 25.01 -16.91 -10.95
N SER A 686 24.68 -15.67 -10.67
CA SER A 686 25.36 -14.80 -9.70
C SER A 686 24.50 -14.32 -8.53
N GLN A 687 23.28 -14.84 -8.35
CA GLN A 687 22.48 -14.43 -7.18
C GLN A 687 23.15 -14.83 -5.88
N LYS A 688 23.30 -13.83 -5.03
CA LYS A 688 23.97 -13.95 -3.75
C LYS A 688 22.90 -13.92 -2.66
N GLU A 689 22.87 -14.93 -1.83
CA GLU A 689 22.09 -14.96 -0.61
C GLU A 689 22.92 -14.36 0.53
N SER A 690 22.37 -13.39 1.23
CA SER A 690 22.94 -12.98 2.51
C SER A 690 22.74 -14.11 3.50
N SER A 691 23.78 -14.90 3.74
CA SER A 691 23.73 -15.97 4.70
C SER A 691 24.18 -15.48 6.06
N VAL A 692 23.37 -15.73 7.07
CA VAL A 692 23.74 -15.51 8.48
C VAL A 692 25.01 -16.25 8.84
N LEU A 693 25.17 -17.46 8.32
CA LEU A 693 26.38 -18.28 8.54
C LEU A 693 27.61 -17.63 7.96
N ALA A 694 27.52 -16.87 6.90
CA ALA A 694 28.64 -16.17 6.31
C ALA A 694 29.15 -15.00 7.18
N ALA A 695 28.39 -14.49 8.13
CA ALA A 695 28.88 -13.51 9.11
C ALA A 695 29.90 -14.11 10.07
N PHE A 696 29.86 -15.42 10.26
CA PHE A 696 30.72 -16.14 11.21
C PHE A 696 31.89 -16.89 10.55
N VAL A 697 31.94 -16.95 9.24
CA VAL A 697 33.02 -17.64 8.52
C VAL A 697 33.91 -16.58 7.88
N PRO A 698 35.22 -16.64 8.02
CA PRO A 698 36.10 -15.75 7.26
C PRO A 698 35.76 -15.86 5.78
N PRO A 699 35.51 -14.75 5.09
CA PRO A 699 35.07 -14.78 3.71
C PRO A 699 36.17 -15.38 2.85
N VAL A 700 35.94 -16.54 2.31
CA VAL A 700 36.75 -17.14 1.28
C VAL A 700 36.18 -16.71 -0.05
N GLY A 701 36.82 -15.72 -0.70
CA GLY A 701 36.45 -15.37 -2.06
C GLY A 701 36.32 -13.88 -2.34
N THR A 702 36.78 -13.51 -3.48
CA THR A 702 36.71 -12.20 -4.09
C THR A 702 35.31 -11.86 -4.55
N GLY A 703 34.65 -10.95 -3.90
CA GLY A 703 33.36 -10.42 -4.36
C GLY A 703 33.14 -9.02 -3.83
N SER A 704 32.80 -8.10 -4.70
CA SER A 704 32.46 -6.73 -4.34
C SER A 704 31.18 -6.68 -3.52
N GLY A 705 31.13 -5.88 -2.49
CA GLY A 705 29.90 -5.34 -1.92
C GLY A 705 29.50 -5.95 -0.57
N SER A 706 28.86 -7.05 -0.48
CA SER A 706 28.37 -7.60 0.78
C SER A 706 29.30 -8.66 1.35
N PRO A 707 29.72 -8.56 2.60
CA PRO A 707 30.73 -9.46 3.17
C PRO A 707 30.22 -10.90 3.38
N ASN A 708 28.95 -11.16 3.27
CA ASN A 708 28.33 -12.34 3.82
C ASN A 708 27.35 -13.01 2.86
N THR A 709 27.70 -13.09 1.58
CA THR A 709 26.84 -13.69 0.58
C THR A 709 27.32 -15.09 0.17
N VAL A 710 26.41 -16.03 0.12
CA VAL A 710 26.59 -17.36 -0.50
C VAL A 710 25.99 -17.30 -1.89
N THR A 711 26.74 -17.69 -2.90
CA THR A 711 26.20 -17.84 -4.26
C THR A 711 25.33 -19.10 -4.31
N LEU A 712 24.05 -18.91 -4.60
CA LEU A 712 23.13 -20.03 -4.79
C LEU A 712 23.35 -20.68 -6.16
N PRO A 713 23.21 -21.99 -6.28
CA PRO A 713 23.20 -22.65 -7.58
C PRO A 713 22.02 -22.15 -8.41
N PRO A 714 22.13 -22.18 -9.76
CA PRO A 714 21.00 -21.84 -10.61
C PRO A 714 19.77 -22.68 -10.29
N GLY A 715 18.60 -22.06 -10.13
CA GLY A 715 17.37 -22.75 -9.77
C GLY A 715 16.20 -21.81 -9.60
N ASN A 716 15.05 -22.37 -9.30
CA ASN A 716 13.86 -21.62 -8.90
C ASN A 716 13.80 -21.56 -7.37
N TYR A 717 13.65 -20.37 -6.82
CA TYR A 717 13.62 -20.17 -5.39
C TYR A 717 12.33 -19.47 -4.98
N LEU A 718 11.81 -19.83 -3.81
CA LEU A 718 10.68 -19.09 -3.23
C LEU A 718 11.16 -17.73 -2.74
N GLN A 719 10.33 -16.73 -2.93
CA GLN A 719 10.56 -15.41 -2.37
C GLN A 719 10.59 -15.50 -0.83
N PRO A 720 11.67 -15.05 -0.16
CA PRO A 720 11.70 -15.01 1.29
C PRO A 720 10.70 -13.99 1.85
N GLY A 721 10.35 -14.15 3.11
CA GLY A 721 9.52 -13.17 3.83
C GLY A 721 8.02 -13.28 3.59
N ILE A 722 7.54 -14.12 2.66
CA ILE A 722 6.14 -14.28 2.33
C ILE A 722 5.64 -15.66 2.74
N PRO A 723 4.57 -15.76 3.55
CA PRO A 723 3.94 -17.04 3.85
C PRO A 723 3.21 -17.57 2.62
N ARG A 724 3.31 -18.87 2.38
CA ARG A 724 2.56 -19.48 1.27
C ARG A 724 1.07 -19.63 1.55
N GLN A 725 0.67 -19.62 2.81
CA GLN A 725 -0.73 -19.69 3.21
C GLN A 725 -0.98 -18.71 4.35
N LEU A 726 -2.08 -17.97 4.22
CA LEU A 726 -2.60 -17.08 5.24
C LEU A 726 -4.08 -17.40 5.43
N PHE A 727 -4.50 -17.57 6.68
CA PHE A 727 -5.89 -17.74 7.07
C PHE A 727 -6.25 -16.72 8.13
N ASN A 728 -7.40 -16.06 7.96
CA ASN A 728 -7.95 -15.11 8.91
C ASN A 728 -9.40 -15.41 9.21
N ALA A 729 -9.80 -15.13 10.44
CA ALA A 729 -11.18 -15.20 10.87
C ALA A 729 -11.48 -14.06 11.84
N ASN A 730 -12.57 -13.32 11.61
CA ASN A 730 -13.08 -12.32 12.54
C ASN A 730 -14.56 -12.61 12.81
N LEU A 731 -14.93 -12.62 14.08
CA LEU A 731 -16.30 -12.82 14.52
C LEU A 731 -16.69 -11.70 15.49
N ASN A 732 -17.88 -11.19 15.36
CA ASN A 732 -18.43 -10.20 16.27
C ASN A 732 -19.87 -10.56 16.61
N TYR A 733 -20.22 -10.47 17.87
CA TYR A 733 -21.57 -10.69 18.34
C TYR A 733 -21.97 -9.65 19.39
N VAL A 734 -23.12 -9.03 19.21
CA VAL A 734 -23.66 -8.03 20.15
C VAL A 734 -25.05 -8.45 20.56
N PHE A 735 -25.29 -8.63 21.84
CA PHE A 735 -26.61 -8.86 22.40
C PHE A 735 -27.48 -7.59 22.35
N ASP A 736 -28.81 -7.74 22.27
CA ASP A 736 -29.72 -6.59 22.22
C ASP A 736 -29.62 -5.66 23.45
N PHE A 737 -29.13 -6.16 24.59
CA PHE A 737 -28.90 -5.34 25.76
C PHE A 737 -27.54 -4.62 25.78
N GLY A 738 -26.74 -4.74 24.70
CA GLY A 738 -25.52 -3.96 24.47
C GLY A 738 -24.21 -4.67 24.81
N LEU A 739 -24.19 -5.84 25.47
CA LEU A 739 -22.97 -6.63 25.67
C LEU A 739 -22.52 -7.22 24.33
N GLY A 740 -21.26 -7.12 24.01
CA GLY A 740 -20.69 -7.67 22.80
C GLY A 740 -19.37 -8.37 23.00
N PHE A 741 -19.02 -9.24 22.05
CA PHE A 741 -17.77 -10.00 21.99
C PHE A 741 -17.21 -9.93 20.57
N SER A 742 -15.89 -9.79 20.47
CA SER A 742 -15.13 -9.92 19.24
C SER A 742 -14.08 -11.03 19.40
N PHE A 743 -13.80 -11.71 18.30
CA PHE A 743 -12.74 -12.71 18.22
C PHE A 743 -12.04 -12.59 16.88
N GLY A 744 -10.71 -12.59 16.88
CA GLY A 744 -9.86 -12.57 15.71
C GLY A 744 -8.84 -13.72 15.73
N ALA A 745 -8.58 -14.32 14.58
CA ALA A 745 -7.53 -15.32 14.39
C ALA A 745 -6.76 -15.02 13.11
N GLU A 746 -5.44 -15.10 13.17
CA GLU A 746 -4.53 -15.03 12.03
C GLU A 746 -3.59 -16.24 12.12
N ILE A 747 -3.45 -16.99 11.02
CA ILE A 747 -2.58 -18.15 10.93
C ILE A 747 -1.76 -18.06 9.65
N THR A 748 -0.44 -18.14 9.77
CA THR A 748 0.50 -18.17 8.65
C THR A 748 1.21 -19.50 8.56
N SER A 749 1.42 -20.00 7.33
CA SER A 749 2.29 -21.16 7.09
C SER A 749 3.76 -20.79 7.36
N PRO A 750 4.69 -21.76 7.38
CA PRO A 750 6.12 -21.47 7.52
C PRO A 750 6.61 -20.46 6.50
N ILE A 751 7.52 -19.58 6.92
CA ILE A 751 8.10 -18.50 6.11
C ILE A 751 9.59 -18.72 5.97
N ASN A 752 10.11 -18.79 4.75
CA ASN A 752 11.55 -18.81 4.51
C ASN A 752 12.14 -17.43 4.82
N LEU A 753 13.16 -17.39 5.65
CA LEU A 753 13.90 -16.16 5.91
C LEU A 753 14.95 -15.90 4.81
N THR A 754 15.37 -16.95 4.12
CA THR A 754 16.42 -16.90 3.09
C THR A 754 15.93 -17.61 1.82
N TYR A 755 16.47 -17.25 0.66
CA TYR A 755 16.14 -17.89 -0.62
C TYR A 755 16.41 -19.41 -0.59
N GLY A 756 17.50 -19.83 0.02
CA GLY A 756 17.86 -21.25 0.16
C GLY A 756 17.09 -21.98 1.27
N GLY A 757 16.25 -21.29 2.04
CA GLY A 757 15.49 -21.89 3.14
C GLY A 757 16.37 -22.40 4.30
N SER A 758 17.54 -21.82 4.50
CA SER A 758 18.46 -22.21 5.59
C SER A 758 17.96 -21.82 6.98
N VAL A 759 17.11 -20.81 7.07
CA VAL A 759 16.39 -20.41 8.27
C VAL A 759 14.90 -20.28 7.93
N VAL A 760 14.06 -20.94 8.71
CA VAL A 760 12.62 -20.98 8.48
C VAL A 760 11.88 -20.61 9.76
N ILE A 761 11.00 -19.64 9.67
CA ILE A 761 10.04 -19.32 10.71
C ILE A 761 8.93 -20.36 10.64
N PRO A 762 8.59 -21.05 11.74
CA PRO A 762 7.56 -22.09 11.73
C PRO A 762 6.16 -21.49 11.51
N THR A 763 5.15 -22.36 11.36
CA THR A 763 3.74 -21.96 11.37
C THR A 763 3.45 -21.10 12.60
N GLN A 764 2.81 -19.98 12.40
CA GLN A 764 2.48 -19.04 13.46
C GLN A 764 0.97 -18.82 13.54
N PHE A 765 0.50 -18.46 14.71
CA PHE A 765 -0.87 -18.02 14.88
C PHE A 765 -0.97 -16.91 15.93
N THR A 766 -1.93 -16.02 15.73
CA THR A 766 -2.26 -14.95 16.67
C THR A 766 -3.76 -14.99 16.92
N LEU A 767 -4.17 -15.05 18.18
CA LEU A 767 -5.56 -15.02 18.59
C LEU A 767 -5.84 -13.76 19.40
N ASN A 768 -6.89 -13.03 19.02
CA ASN A 768 -7.34 -11.80 19.66
C ASN A 768 -8.76 -11.98 20.18
N ALA A 769 -9.10 -11.36 21.28
CA ALA A 769 -10.44 -11.36 21.84
C ALA A 769 -10.79 -10.00 22.42
N GLY A 770 -12.05 -9.60 22.29
CA GLY A 770 -12.56 -8.35 22.85
C GLY A 770 -13.91 -8.55 23.52
N VAL A 771 -14.15 -7.79 24.56
CA VAL A 771 -15.45 -7.66 25.23
C VAL A 771 -15.81 -6.20 25.27
N PHE A 772 -17.04 -5.87 24.90
CA PHE A 772 -17.50 -4.49 24.97
C PHE A 772 -18.95 -4.38 25.44
N TYR A 773 -19.29 -3.20 25.97
CA TYR A 773 -20.63 -2.90 26.42
C TYR A 773 -21.10 -1.56 25.88
N ARG A 774 -22.17 -1.57 25.09
CA ARG A 774 -22.81 -0.40 24.50
C ARG A 774 -24.02 0.02 25.35
N TRP A 775 -23.91 1.18 26.00
CA TRP A 775 -24.99 1.72 26.81
C TRP A 775 -25.32 3.14 26.38
N LYS A 776 -26.49 3.30 25.74
CA LYS A 776 -26.89 4.57 25.14
C LYS A 776 -25.79 5.07 24.18
N ASN A 777 -25.17 6.17 24.52
CA ASN A 777 -24.15 6.88 23.75
C ASN A 777 -22.71 6.48 24.12
N VAL A 778 -22.54 5.56 25.06
CA VAL A 778 -21.22 5.15 25.56
C VAL A 778 -20.93 3.70 25.19
N GLU A 779 -19.74 3.44 24.66
CA GLU A 779 -19.17 2.10 24.52
C GLU A 779 -17.93 2.01 25.42
N LEU A 780 -17.87 0.95 26.21
CA LEU A 780 -16.68 0.55 26.95
C LEU A 780 -16.18 -0.75 26.36
N ARG A 781 -14.91 -0.83 26.02
CA ARG A 781 -14.30 -1.98 25.35
C ARG A 781 -12.99 -2.36 26.03
N VAL A 782 -12.73 -3.66 26.12
CA VAL A 782 -11.45 -4.24 26.51
C VAL A 782 -11.06 -5.27 25.45
N ASP A 783 -9.89 -5.10 24.85
CA ASP A 783 -9.29 -6.01 23.90
C ASP A 783 -8.05 -6.66 24.49
N VAL A 784 -7.90 -7.95 24.22
CA VAL A 784 -6.71 -8.75 24.53
C VAL A 784 -6.14 -9.26 23.23
N LEU A 785 -5.05 -8.68 22.80
CA LEU A 785 -4.33 -9.06 21.60
C LEU A 785 -3.34 -10.17 21.92
N ASN A 786 -3.16 -11.12 21.01
CA ASN A 786 -2.32 -12.31 21.22
C ASN A 786 -2.56 -12.97 22.59
N PHE A 787 -3.83 -13.25 22.93
CA PHE A 787 -4.21 -13.73 24.27
C PHE A 787 -3.59 -15.09 24.63
N THR A 788 -3.10 -15.83 23.65
CA THR A 788 -2.33 -17.07 23.86
C THR A 788 -0.85 -16.83 24.11
N ASN A 789 -0.41 -15.56 24.05
CA ASN A 789 0.97 -15.11 24.23
C ASN A 789 1.98 -15.89 23.36
N GLN A 790 1.64 -16.08 22.08
CA GLN A 790 2.53 -16.73 21.13
C GLN A 790 3.76 -15.87 20.83
N GLN A 791 4.91 -16.51 20.76
CA GLN A 791 6.17 -15.88 20.43
C GLN A 791 6.42 -15.92 18.91
N ASN A 792 5.61 -15.19 18.17
CA ASN A 792 5.70 -15.10 16.71
C ASN A 792 6.86 -14.23 16.25
N TRP A 793 7.27 -14.41 15.01
CA TRP A 793 8.32 -13.67 14.34
C TRP A 793 7.81 -13.07 13.05
N ALA A 794 8.24 -11.86 12.73
CA ALA A 794 8.10 -11.25 11.43
C ALA A 794 9.45 -11.14 10.72
N VAL A 795 9.40 -11.01 9.42
CA VAL A 795 10.58 -10.93 8.55
C VAL A 795 10.78 -9.54 7.99
N VAL A 796 11.99 -9.27 7.55
CA VAL A 796 12.31 -8.09 6.72
C VAL A 796 11.86 -8.36 5.28
N SER A 797 11.47 -7.31 4.56
CA SER A 797 11.14 -7.42 3.15
C SER A 797 12.31 -7.98 2.32
N THR A 798 11.97 -8.58 1.21
CA THR A 798 12.86 -9.41 0.39
C THR A 798 14.01 -8.67 -0.29
N ASN A 799 13.91 -7.36 -0.46
CA ASN A 799 14.88 -6.60 -1.27
C ASN A 799 16.22 -6.37 -0.57
N ASN A 800 16.27 -6.41 0.76
CA ASN A 800 17.45 -6.01 1.54
C ASN A 800 18.22 -7.14 2.21
N GLY A 801 17.99 -8.38 1.83
CA GLY A 801 18.70 -9.52 2.44
C GLY A 801 18.34 -9.71 3.92
N THR A 802 18.13 -10.93 4.28
CA THR A 802 17.51 -11.38 5.52
C THR A 802 18.49 -11.45 6.69
N ASN A 803 18.98 -10.31 7.12
CA ASN A 803 19.95 -10.23 8.23
C ASN A 803 19.28 -9.99 9.59
N GLN A 804 17.94 -9.94 9.64
CA GLN A 804 17.20 -9.55 10.83
C GLN A 804 15.85 -10.27 10.90
N VAL A 805 15.34 -10.43 12.12
CA VAL A 805 13.97 -10.89 12.41
C VAL A 805 13.37 -9.96 13.45
N TYR A 806 12.06 -9.80 13.38
CA TYR A 806 11.32 -8.97 14.33
C TYR A 806 10.49 -9.88 15.24
N PRO A 807 10.69 -9.83 16.56
CA PRO A 807 9.76 -10.45 17.48
C PRO A 807 8.40 -9.78 17.35
N GLU A 808 7.34 -10.55 17.10
CA GLU A 808 5.99 -10.00 17.15
C GLU A 808 5.58 -9.67 18.59
N MET A 809 4.62 -8.78 18.72
CA MET A 809 4.13 -8.30 20.01
C MET A 809 3.60 -9.46 20.87
N PRO A 810 3.97 -9.53 22.14
CA PRO A 810 3.42 -10.50 23.09
C PRO A 810 1.94 -10.20 23.38
N LEU A 811 1.36 -10.88 24.37
CA LEU A 811 0.03 -10.56 24.88
C LEU A 811 -0.03 -9.07 25.27
N GLN A 812 -1.07 -8.37 24.80
CA GLN A 812 -1.36 -6.99 25.13
C GLN A 812 -2.80 -6.83 25.57
N VAL A 813 -3.04 -5.94 26.53
CA VAL A 813 -4.38 -5.55 26.99
C VAL A 813 -4.56 -4.06 26.75
N GLN A 814 -5.67 -3.70 26.12
CA GLN A 814 -6.06 -2.30 25.93
C GLN A 814 -7.52 -2.07 26.28
N GLY A 815 -7.84 -0.88 26.76
CA GLY A 815 -9.19 -0.45 27.07
C GLY A 815 -9.56 0.79 26.29
N THR A 816 -10.75 0.81 25.68
CA THR A 816 -11.27 1.94 24.90
C THR A 816 -12.59 2.43 25.50
N ILE A 817 -12.71 3.74 25.60
CA ILE A 817 -13.94 4.46 25.92
C ILE A 817 -14.35 5.26 24.70
N ARG A 818 -15.56 5.04 24.20
CA ARG A 818 -16.14 5.78 23.09
C ARG A 818 -17.44 6.44 23.53
N VAL A 819 -17.60 7.72 23.20
CA VAL A 819 -18.81 8.49 23.51
C VAL A 819 -19.32 9.17 22.24
N LYS A 820 -20.58 8.94 21.89
CA LYS A 820 -21.26 9.56 20.74
C LYS A 820 -22.31 10.59 21.23
N PHE A 821 -22.43 11.71 20.54
CA PHE A 821 -23.38 12.77 20.87
C PHE A 821 -24.25 13.14 19.69
#